data_66c4dd5b53119df28e07f60c5303aa37
#
_entry.id   66c4dd5b53119df28e07f60c5303aa37
#
_cell.length_a   1.000
_cell.length_b   1.000
_cell.length_c   1.000
_cell.angle_alpha   90.00
_cell.angle_beta   90.00
_cell.angle_gamma   90.00
#
_symmetry.space_group_name_H-M   'P 1'
#
loop_
_entity.id
_entity.type
_entity.pdbx_description
1 polymer ?
#
loop_
_entity_poly.entity_id
_entity_poly.type
_entity_poly.pdbx_seq_one_letter_code
_entity_poly.pdbx_strand_id
1 'polypeptide(L)'
;MAQTDSDRMAAQATAREALQALGRGFDVTLDLRLAYCKGPSGSRIIEFDEEANLDLVVPGGAAIIPNVSGDIRCEKGERTHFISDVLPFHQMAERFNDALNISGKVPLGFFNTVFSLNGTWQSDASTTKALAVDGWFMSLYNMQISKTPQNLKEEVKKAVPPFWEPAALARFIEKYGTHIIMSVKIGGKDVVYLRQYQSSTLSPGEIKKYLKEIADQRFAEGSGQGISNMQSKEKSSDPVTSANHAHRLQMANTHTSTSFKAKGDVEVIFRRKGGDCTVKHHSDWLATVPSSPDVMSMTFIPITSLLNEVPGSGFLSHAINLYLRYKPPIEELQLFLEFQIPRQWSPGFDLPLVPQRKEPVCPSLQFSLMGPKVYVSTNQVTVGRRPVTGLRLSLEGKKGNRLAIHLQHLSNLPKILQPHWDQHIPIGLPVWKEPEEQDSKWFEPVQWKSFSHVSTAPIEYLQESYIGETSAVYIVTGAQLRVWDFGLKNVLFLRLLFLKVPGCSVKRTVWDHSPESSQKSGLFSQLAVSKTFSSAHKAKPAPVVLKKVPGCSVKRTIWDHSPESSQKSGLFSQLAVSKTFSSAHKAKPAPVVLNSAVLPEGPHVPVQSLKFLKFVDVKEMMKGAQDMPGHWLVTGAKLDVDKGKIALRLKYSLLHY
;
A
#
# COMPACT_ATOMS: atom_id res chain seq x y z
N MET A 1 -13.83 -26.30 -39.93
CA MET A 1 -14.99 -25.40 -40.09
C MET A 1 -14.46 -24.08 -40.62
N ALA A 2 -15.00 -23.59 -41.74
CA ALA A 2 -14.64 -22.27 -42.27
C ALA A 2 -15.13 -21.21 -41.27
N GLN A 3 -14.21 -20.36 -40.81
CA GLN A 3 -14.50 -19.21 -39.96
C GLN A 3 -15.44 -18.28 -40.72
N THR A 4 -16.52 -17.83 -40.10
CA THR A 4 -17.44 -16.88 -40.77
C THR A 4 -16.70 -15.55 -40.96
N ASP A 5 -17.07 -14.79 -42.01
CA ASP A 5 -16.44 -13.47 -42.26
C ASP A 5 -16.62 -12.52 -41.07
N SER A 6 -17.71 -12.62 -40.33
CA SER A 6 -17.97 -11.88 -39.10
C SER A 6 -16.95 -12.18 -38.01
N ASP A 7 -16.64 -13.47 -37.77
CA ASP A 7 -15.68 -13.91 -36.75
C ASP A 7 -14.26 -13.43 -37.08
N ARG A 8 -13.92 -13.46 -38.37
CA ARG A 8 -12.62 -12.96 -38.85
C ARG A 8 -12.51 -11.45 -38.66
N MET A 9 -13.56 -10.71 -38.91
CA MET A 9 -13.59 -9.26 -38.67
C MET A 9 -13.45 -8.92 -37.18
N ALA A 10 -14.12 -9.66 -36.31
CA ALA A 10 -14.01 -9.46 -34.86
C ALA A 10 -12.58 -9.73 -34.35
N ALA A 11 -11.95 -10.83 -34.77
CA ALA A 11 -10.57 -11.12 -34.42
C ALA A 11 -9.56 -10.09 -34.95
N GLN A 12 -9.80 -9.54 -36.15
CA GLN A 12 -9.00 -8.45 -36.71
C GLN A 12 -9.16 -7.15 -35.94
N ALA A 13 -10.38 -6.82 -35.51
CA ALA A 13 -10.67 -5.64 -34.68
C ALA A 13 -9.90 -5.74 -33.34
N THR A 14 -9.98 -6.86 -32.67
CA THR A 14 -9.25 -7.11 -31.41
C THR A 14 -7.72 -6.99 -31.60
N ALA A 15 -7.18 -7.48 -32.73
CA ALA A 15 -5.76 -7.35 -33.02
C ALA A 15 -5.32 -5.89 -33.22
N ARG A 16 -6.12 -5.10 -33.93
CA ARG A 16 -5.86 -3.65 -34.10
C ARG A 16 -5.96 -2.89 -32.79
N GLU A 17 -6.97 -3.18 -31.97
CA GLU A 17 -7.11 -2.57 -30.64
C GLU A 17 -5.92 -2.92 -29.72
N ALA A 18 -5.47 -4.18 -29.72
CA ALA A 18 -4.30 -4.61 -28.97
C ALA A 18 -3.02 -3.87 -29.40
N LEU A 19 -2.82 -3.71 -30.70
CA LEU A 19 -1.70 -2.92 -31.25
C LEU A 19 -1.79 -1.45 -30.83
N GLN A 20 -2.97 -0.86 -30.90
CA GLN A 20 -3.21 0.53 -30.52
C GLN A 20 -3.08 0.77 -29.01
N ALA A 21 -3.19 -0.26 -28.19
CA ALA A 21 -3.01 -0.18 -26.73
C ALA A 21 -1.52 -0.09 -26.33
N LEU A 22 -0.61 -0.62 -27.13
CA LEU A 22 0.82 -0.59 -26.82
C LEU A 22 1.36 0.84 -26.72
N GLY A 23 2.09 1.12 -25.64
CA GLY A 23 2.66 2.43 -25.36
C GLY A 23 1.65 3.48 -24.86
N ARG A 24 0.39 3.10 -24.63
CA ARG A 24 -0.57 3.96 -23.96
C ARG A 24 -0.47 3.87 -22.45
N GLY A 25 -0.96 4.88 -21.77
CA GLY A 25 -1.10 4.86 -20.33
C GLY A 25 -2.24 3.94 -19.89
N PHE A 26 -2.08 3.39 -18.70
CA PHE A 26 -3.07 2.52 -18.06
C PHE A 26 -3.13 2.76 -16.56
N ASP A 27 -4.32 2.63 -15.99
CA ASP A 27 -4.51 2.68 -14.56
C ASP A 27 -4.62 1.24 -14.01
N VAL A 28 -3.55 0.78 -13.36
CA VAL A 28 -3.48 -0.61 -12.84
C VAL A 28 -4.36 -0.86 -11.62
N THR A 29 -5.10 0.15 -11.14
CA THR A 29 -6.17 -0.06 -10.15
C THR A 29 -7.44 -0.64 -10.77
N LEU A 30 -7.52 -0.67 -12.10
CA LEU A 30 -8.62 -1.22 -12.88
C LEU A 30 -8.33 -2.67 -13.34
N ASP A 31 -9.38 -3.34 -13.82
CA ASP A 31 -9.25 -4.65 -14.48
C ASP A 31 -8.59 -4.53 -15.87
N LEU A 32 -8.02 -5.64 -16.36
CA LEU A 32 -7.33 -5.69 -17.65
C LEU A 32 -8.34 -5.70 -18.81
N ARG A 33 -8.61 -4.53 -19.36
CA ARG A 33 -9.48 -4.34 -20.54
C ARG A 33 -8.89 -3.29 -21.48
N LEU A 34 -8.96 -3.53 -22.79
CA LEU A 34 -8.48 -2.56 -23.79
C LEU A 34 -9.24 -1.23 -23.71
N ALA A 35 -10.53 -1.26 -23.38
CA ALA A 35 -11.35 -0.07 -23.20
C ALA A 35 -10.88 0.85 -22.05
N TYR A 36 -10.05 0.37 -21.13
CA TYR A 36 -9.52 1.16 -19.99
C TYR A 36 -8.17 1.83 -20.29
N CYS A 37 -7.64 1.67 -21.52
CA CYS A 37 -6.46 2.39 -21.95
C CYS A 37 -6.71 3.90 -21.98
N LYS A 38 -5.78 4.67 -21.43
CA LYS A 38 -5.91 6.13 -21.33
C LYS A 38 -5.76 6.84 -22.68
N GLY A 39 -6.53 7.92 -22.86
CA GLY A 39 -6.54 8.71 -24.09
C GLY A 39 -7.26 8.03 -25.25
N PRO A 40 -7.40 8.71 -26.39
CA PRO A 40 -8.02 8.15 -27.60
C PRO A 40 -7.19 7.00 -28.18
N SER A 41 -7.80 6.23 -29.08
CA SER A 41 -7.16 5.10 -29.75
C SER A 41 -5.88 5.56 -30.46
N GLY A 42 -4.76 4.85 -30.23
CA GLY A 42 -3.45 5.18 -30.80
C GLY A 42 -2.69 6.34 -30.14
N SER A 43 -3.23 7.00 -29.10
CA SER A 43 -2.51 8.05 -28.36
C SER A 43 -1.43 7.49 -27.46
N ARG A 44 -0.32 7.12 -28.04
CA ARG A 44 0.86 6.64 -27.31
C ARG A 44 1.53 7.76 -26.53
N ILE A 45 1.99 7.45 -25.32
CA ILE A 45 2.66 8.42 -24.45
C ILE A 45 4.20 8.28 -24.46
N ILE A 46 4.70 7.25 -25.15
CA ILE A 46 6.14 7.01 -25.40
C ILE A 46 6.48 7.29 -26.86
N GLU A 47 7.75 7.55 -27.11
CA GLU A 47 8.30 7.70 -28.45
C GLU A 47 8.57 6.33 -29.07
N PHE A 48 8.28 6.17 -30.35
CA PHE A 48 8.57 5.01 -31.18
C PHE A 48 9.44 5.44 -32.35
N ASP A 49 10.21 4.48 -32.85
CA ASP A 49 10.90 4.66 -34.13
C ASP A 49 9.87 4.61 -35.27
N GLU A 50 9.59 5.76 -35.86
CA GLU A 50 8.63 5.92 -36.96
C GLU A 50 9.28 5.71 -38.33
N GLU A 51 10.61 5.59 -38.41
CA GLU A 51 11.33 5.44 -39.71
C GLU A 51 11.33 3.98 -40.19
N ALA A 52 11.26 3.00 -39.30
CA ALA A 52 11.30 1.57 -39.62
C ALA A 52 9.90 0.95 -39.51
N ASN A 53 9.04 1.20 -40.48
CA ASN A 53 7.70 0.61 -40.51
C ASN A 53 7.66 -0.68 -41.33
N LEU A 54 7.04 -1.72 -40.78
CA LEU A 54 6.91 -3.06 -41.33
C LEU A 54 5.44 -3.52 -41.28
N ASP A 55 5.14 -4.51 -42.15
CA ASP A 55 3.84 -5.18 -42.06
C ASP A 55 3.87 -6.21 -40.91
N LEU A 56 3.02 -6.01 -39.91
CA LEU A 56 2.91 -6.91 -38.76
C LEU A 56 1.98 -8.08 -39.08
N VAL A 57 2.55 -9.29 -39.17
CA VAL A 57 1.78 -10.52 -39.38
C VAL A 57 1.31 -11.04 -38.01
N VAL A 58 -0.02 -11.11 -37.83
CA VAL A 58 -0.62 -11.71 -36.64
C VAL A 58 -0.70 -13.23 -36.83
N PRO A 59 -0.11 -14.04 -35.93
CA PRO A 59 -0.13 -15.50 -36.05
C PRO A 59 -1.55 -16.08 -36.11
N GLY A 60 -1.70 -17.21 -36.84
CA GLY A 60 -3.01 -17.84 -37.02
C GLY A 60 -3.80 -17.29 -38.21
N GLY A 61 -3.22 -16.40 -39.02
CA GLY A 61 -3.87 -15.83 -40.20
C GLY A 61 -4.97 -14.81 -39.87
N ALA A 62 -4.98 -14.32 -38.64
CA ALA A 62 -6.03 -13.39 -38.16
C ALA A 62 -5.96 -12.04 -38.89
N ALA A 63 -4.76 -11.47 -39.09
CA ALA A 63 -4.60 -10.19 -39.80
C ALA A 63 -3.15 -9.97 -40.27
N ILE A 64 -2.98 -9.15 -41.31
CA ILE A 64 -1.76 -8.42 -41.62
C ILE A 64 -2.06 -6.95 -41.38
N ILE A 65 -1.31 -6.31 -40.49
CA ILE A 65 -1.51 -4.90 -40.15
C ILE A 65 -0.35 -4.12 -40.77
N PRO A 66 -0.61 -3.29 -41.78
CA PRO A 66 0.45 -2.56 -42.48
C PRO A 66 0.96 -1.37 -41.66
N ASN A 67 2.17 -0.94 -41.96
CA ASN A 67 2.75 0.30 -41.44
C ASN A 67 2.89 0.34 -39.92
N VAL A 68 3.41 -0.72 -39.29
CA VAL A 68 3.65 -0.83 -37.85
C VAL A 68 5.13 -0.60 -37.57
N SER A 69 5.43 0.19 -36.52
CA SER A 69 6.81 0.44 -36.09
C SER A 69 7.59 -0.86 -35.85
N GLY A 70 8.84 -0.92 -36.28
CA GLY A 70 9.75 -2.02 -36.06
C GLY A 70 10.06 -2.33 -34.59
N ASP A 71 9.70 -1.43 -33.68
CA ASP A 71 9.81 -1.64 -32.23
C ASP A 71 8.72 -2.60 -31.69
N ILE A 72 7.74 -2.96 -32.50
CA ILE A 72 6.64 -3.85 -32.11
C ILE A 72 6.81 -5.22 -32.74
N ARG A 73 6.63 -6.26 -31.94
CA ARG A 73 6.64 -7.66 -32.37
C ARG A 73 5.35 -8.35 -31.97
N CYS A 74 4.95 -9.31 -32.79
CA CYS A 74 3.83 -10.20 -32.53
C CYS A 74 4.33 -11.65 -32.55
N GLU A 75 4.23 -12.31 -31.42
CA GLU A 75 4.69 -13.70 -31.25
C GLU A 75 3.49 -14.63 -31.13
N LYS A 76 3.61 -15.85 -31.66
CA LYS A 76 2.58 -16.88 -31.51
C LYS A 76 2.46 -17.28 -30.05
N GLY A 77 1.22 -17.40 -29.58
CA GLY A 77 0.92 -17.87 -28.25
C GLY A 77 0.85 -19.42 -28.17
N GLU A 78 0.67 -19.90 -26.97
CA GLU A 78 0.56 -21.33 -26.64
C GLU A 78 -0.58 -21.60 -25.67
N ARG A 79 -1.02 -22.86 -25.62
CA ARG A 79 -1.97 -23.32 -24.61
C ARG A 79 -1.20 -23.78 -23.37
N THR A 80 -1.56 -23.26 -22.21
CA THR A 80 -0.91 -23.61 -20.94
C THR A 80 -1.95 -23.92 -19.86
N HIS A 81 -1.65 -24.91 -19.02
CA HIS A 81 -2.38 -25.19 -17.79
C HIS A 81 -1.55 -24.71 -16.60
N PHE A 82 -2.16 -23.95 -15.74
CA PHE A 82 -1.50 -23.36 -14.58
C PHE A 82 -2.23 -23.71 -13.30
N ILE A 83 -1.49 -24.28 -12.35
CA ILE A 83 -1.96 -24.60 -11.01
C ILE A 83 -1.04 -23.89 -10.01
N SER A 84 -1.64 -23.11 -9.10
CA SER A 84 -0.86 -22.48 -8.03
C SER A 84 -0.78 -23.36 -6.79
N ASP A 85 0.21 -23.09 -5.95
CA ASP A 85 0.13 -23.52 -4.56
C ASP A 85 -0.91 -22.68 -3.80
N VAL A 86 -1.32 -23.17 -2.64
CA VAL A 86 -2.19 -22.44 -1.71
C VAL A 86 -1.33 -21.39 -1.00
N LEU A 87 -1.49 -20.13 -1.35
CA LEU A 87 -0.64 -19.05 -0.91
C LEU A 87 -1.39 -18.07 0.01
N PRO A 88 -0.71 -17.49 1.02
CA PRO A 88 -1.23 -16.36 1.78
C PRO A 88 -1.54 -15.17 0.87
N PHE A 89 -2.48 -14.31 1.30
CA PHE A 89 -2.96 -13.16 0.53
C PHE A 89 -1.85 -12.31 -0.10
N HIS A 90 -0.84 -11.90 0.68
CA HIS A 90 0.24 -11.04 0.18
C HIS A 90 1.17 -11.72 -0.83
N GLN A 91 1.42 -13.02 -0.67
CA GLN A 91 2.25 -13.77 -1.61
C GLN A 91 1.51 -13.98 -2.95
N MET A 92 0.21 -14.22 -2.89
CA MET A 92 -0.59 -14.32 -4.11
C MET A 92 -0.68 -12.96 -4.83
N ALA A 93 -0.86 -11.85 -4.09
CA ALA A 93 -0.86 -10.51 -4.68
C ALA A 93 0.48 -10.17 -5.34
N GLU A 94 1.60 -10.47 -4.68
CA GLU A 94 2.95 -10.30 -5.23
C GLU A 94 3.12 -11.09 -6.54
N ARG A 95 2.69 -12.36 -6.55
CA ARG A 95 2.75 -13.21 -7.74
C ARG A 95 1.94 -12.67 -8.92
N PHE A 96 0.74 -12.13 -8.64
CA PHE A 96 -0.09 -11.51 -9.68
C PHE A 96 0.54 -10.24 -10.21
N ASN A 97 1.15 -9.44 -9.35
CA ASN A 97 1.86 -8.23 -9.75
C ASN A 97 3.09 -8.55 -10.61
N ASP A 98 3.88 -9.57 -10.21
CA ASP A 98 5.05 -10.02 -10.99
C ASP A 98 4.65 -10.51 -12.39
N ALA A 99 3.49 -11.18 -12.53
CA ALA A 99 2.95 -11.60 -13.82
C ALA A 99 2.59 -10.41 -14.75
N LEU A 100 2.34 -9.23 -14.17
CA LEU A 100 2.10 -7.97 -14.88
C LEU A 100 3.38 -7.13 -15.04
N ASN A 101 4.54 -7.64 -14.62
CA ASN A 101 5.82 -6.92 -14.53
C ASN A 101 5.78 -5.72 -13.60
N ILE A 102 5.01 -5.80 -12.52
CA ILE A 102 4.90 -4.76 -11.49
C ILE A 102 5.43 -5.33 -10.17
N SER A 103 6.37 -4.63 -9.56
CA SER A 103 6.93 -5.04 -8.26
C SER A 103 6.05 -4.59 -7.11
N GLY A 104 5.94 -5.42 -6.07
CA GLY A 104 5.27 -5.06 -4.82
C GLY A 104 4.16 -6.01 -4.40
N LYS A 105 3.68 -5.82 -3.16
CA LYS A 105 2.71 -6.72 -2.49
C LYS A 105 1.32 -6.10 -2.34
N VAL A 106 1.12 -4.89 -2.87
CA VAL A 106 -0.18 -4.23 -2.84
C VAL A 106 -1.04 -4.81 -3.96
N PRO A 107 -2.21 -5.39 -3.65
CA PRO A 107 -3.07 -5.98 -4.68
C PRO A 107 -3.56 -4.91 -5.65
N LEU A 108 -3.50 -5.20 -6.94
CA LEU A 108 -3.94 -4.31 -8.02
C LEU A 108 -5.37 -4.64 -8.47
N GLY A 109 -5.93 -3.85 -9.39
CA GLY A 109 -7.30 -4.00 -9.83
C GLY A 109 -7.62 -5.36 -10.44
N PHE A 110 -6.72 -5.90 -11.25
CA PHE A 110 -6.87 -7.24 -11.81
C PHE A 110 -6.98 -8.31 -10.71
N PHE A 111 -6.10 -8.29 -9.70
CA PHE A 111 -6.14 -9.20 -8.56
C PHE A 111 -7.48 -9.09 -7.80
N ASN A 112 -7.91 -7.85 -7.51
CA ASN A 112 -9.17 -7.60 -6.82
C ASN A 112 -10.36 -8.16 -7.60
N THR A 113 -10.36 -7.95 -8.91
CA THR A 113 -11.45 -8.42 -9.78
C THR A 113 -11.54 -9.94 -9.80
N VAL A 114 -10.42 -10.65 -9.98
CA VAL A 114 -10.47 -12.13 -10.13
C VAL A 114 -10.85 -12.85 -8.85
N PHE A 115 -10.48 -12.31 -7.68
CA PHE A 115 -10.82 -12.87 -6.37
C PHE A 115 -12.07 -12.24 -5.73
N SER A 116 -12.82 -11.41 -6.45
CA SER A 116 -14.03 -10.72 -5.94
C SER A 116 -13.78 -9.98 -4.63
N LEU A 117 -12.67 -9.23 -4.56
CA LEU A 117 -12.27 -8.46 -3.39
C LEU A 117 -12.87 -7.06 -3.43
N ASN A 118 -13.04 -6.46 -2.24
CA ASN A 118 -13.61 -5.11 -2.11
C ASN A 118 -12.64 -3.99 -2.52
N GLY A 119 -11.33 -4.31 -2.60
CA GLY A 119 -10.28 -3.35 -2.94
C GLY A 119 -9.68 -2.61 -1.75
N THR A 120 -10.28 -2.66 -0.58
CA THR A 120 -9.68 -2.21 0.68
C THR A 120 -8.76 -3.29 1.19
N TRP A 121 -7.51 -3.29 0.73
CA TRP A 121 -6.59 -4.41 0.86
C TRP A 121 -6.32 -4.85 2.31
N GLN A 122 -6.34 -3.93 3.29
CA GLN A 122 -6.19 -4.30 4.70
C GLN A 122 -7.36 -5.15 5.20
N SER A 123 -8.58 -4.78 4.84
CA SER A 123 -9.79 -5.54 5.16
C SER A 123 -9.81 -6.88 4.44
N ASP A 124 -9.51 -6.87 3.13
CA ASP A 124 -9.47 -8.09 2.32
C ASP A 124 -8.40 -9.07 2.82
N ALA A 125 -7.20 -8.57 3.19
CA ALA A 125 -6.12 -9.37 3.77
C ALA A 125 -6.48 -9.92 5.15
N SER A 126 -7.20 -9.15 5.98
CA SER A 126 -7.60 -9.59 7.32
C SER A 126 -8.67 -10.69 7.30
N THR A 127 -9.50 -10.72 6.26
CA THR A 127 -10.58 -11.70 6.09
C THR A 127 -10.16 -12.93 5.29
N THR A 128 -9.06 -12.86 4.52
CA THR A 128 -8.58 -13.92 3.64
C THR A 128 -7.39 -14.66 4.23
N LYS A 129 -7.52 -15.96 4.47
CA LYS A 129 -6.45 -16.82 4.98
C LYS A 129 -5.49 -17.24 3.87
N ALA A 130 -6.03 -17.76 2.77
CA ALA A 130 -5.25 -18.23 1.64
C ALA A 130 -6.04 -18.13 0.33
N LEU A 131 -5.29 -18.16 -0.77
CA LEU A 131 -5.80 -18.10 -2.14
C LEU A 131 -5.15 -19.21 -2.97
N ALA A 132 -5.88 -19.73 -3.95
CA ALA A 132 -5.37 -20.72 -4.89
C ALA A 132 -6.02 -20.54 -6.27
N VAL A 133 -5.35 -21.03 -7.31
CA VAL A 133 -5.76 -20.85 -8.71
C VAL A 133 -5.48 -22.12 -9.50
N ASP A 134 -6.43 -22.54 -10.33
CA ASP A 134 -6.26 -23.58 -11.33
C ASP A 134 -6.96 -23.16 -12.62
N GLY A 135 -6.26 -23.18 -13.75
CA GLY A 135 -6.85 -22.70 -14.99
C GLY A 135 -6.10 -23.00 -16.26
N TRP A 136 -6.86 -22.98 -17.35
CA TRP A 136 -6.37 -23.09 -18.71
C TRP A 136 -6.30 -21.75 -19.40
N PHE A 137 -5.21 -21.52 -20.09
CA PHE A 137 -4.90 -20.32 -20.83
C PHE A 137 -4.59 -20.67 -22.28
N MET A 138 -5.41 -20.22 -23.20
CA MET A 138 -5.19 -20.38 -24.65
C MET A 138 -4.74 -19.04 -25.24
N SER A 139 -3.42 -18.82 -25.27
CA SER A 139 -2.87 -17.64 -25.92
C SER A 139 -2.81 -17.86 -27.42
N LEU A 140 -3.39 -16.94 -28.17
CA LEU A 140 -3.29 -16.94 -29.63
C LEU A 140 -2.03 -16.21 -30.09
N TYR A 141 -1.80 -15.02 -29.56
CA TYR A 141 -0.60 -14.23 -29.82
C TYR A 141 -0.31 -13.24 -28.70
N ASN A 142 0.92 -12.77 -28.67
CA ASN A 142 1.41 -11.75 -27.75
C ASN A 142 2.02 -10.61 -28.57
N MET A 143 1.42 -9.43 -28.50
CA MET A 143 1.99 -8.21 -29.06
C MET A 143 2.80 -7.50 -28.00
N GLN A 144 4.03 -7.12 -28.32
CA GLN A 144 4.94 -6.50 -27.34
C GLN A 144 5.87 -5.48 -27.96
N ILE A 145 6.25 -4.50 -27.15
CA ILE A 145 7.31 -3.56 -27.48
C ILE A 145 8.65 -4.26 -27.26
N SER A 146 9.45 -4.39 -28.31
CA SER A 146 10.71 -5.16 -28.30
C SER A 146 11.87 -4.42 -27.62
N LYS A 147 11.89 -3.10 -27.71
CA LYS A 147 12.89 -2.24 -27.06
C LYS A 147 12.29 -1.59 -25.82
N THR A 148 13.05 -1.50 -24.73
CA THR A 148 12.63 -0.73 -23.55
C THR A 148 12.55 0.74 -23.95
N PRO A 149 11.38 1.40 -23.80
CA PRO A 149 11.25 2.82 -24.08
C PRO A 149 12.23 3.62 -23.22
N GLN A 150 12.88 4.59 -23.83
CA GLN A 150 13.81 5.48 -23.11
C GLN A 150 13.16 6.82 -22.78
N ASN A 151 12.19 7.24 -23.60
CA ASN A 151 11.61 8.57 -23.49
C ASN A 151 10.09 8.55 -23.51
N LEU A 152 9.53 9.42 -22.68
CA LEU A 152 8.14 9.86 -22.81
C LEU A 152 8.07 11.01 -23.82
N LYS A 153 6.94 11.15 -24.47
CA LYS A 153 6.65 12.32 -25.31
C LYS A 153 6.76 13.61 -24.49
N GLU A 154 7.28 14.66 -25.09
CA GLU A 154 7.50 15.94 -24.41
C GLU A 154 6.23 16.55 -23.81
N GLU A 155 5.05 16.34 -24.44
CA GLU A 155 3.77 16.77 -23.89
C GLU A 155 3.43 16.13 -22.54
N VAL A 156 3.85 14.86 -22.34
CA VAL A 156 3.64 14.13 -21.08
C VAL A 156 4.61 14.63 -20.00
N LYS A 157 5.87 14.85 -20.36
CA LYS A 157 6.88 15.43 -19.45
C LYS A 157 6.46 16.81 -18.97
N LYS A 158 5.98 17.67 -19.89
CA LYS A 158 5.48 19.03 -19.56
C LYS A 158 4.23 19.02 -18.69
N ALA A 159 3.45 17.96 -18.72
CA ALA A 159 2.24 17.81 -17.88
C ALA A 159 2.56 17.42 -16.43
N VAL A 160 3.81 17.05 -16.10
CA VAL A 160 4.22 16.72 -14.73
C VAL A 160 4.21 17.98 -13.88
N PRO A 161 3.45 18.05 -12.77
CA PRO A 161 3.43 19.23 -11.93
C PRO A 161 4.78 19.39 -11.19
N PRO A 162 5.42 20.57 -11.26
CA PRO A 162 6.72 20.78 -10.62
C PRO A 162 6.65 20.89 -9.09
N PHE A 163 5.45 21.04 -8.54
CA PHE A 163 5.16 21.16 -7.12
C PHE A 163 4.06 20.18 -6.70
N TRP A 164 3.89 20.01 -5.37
CA TRP A 164 2.75 19.27 -4.85
C TRP A 164 1.47 20.07 -5.08
N GLU A 165 0.84 19.83 -6.19
CA GLU A 165 -0.44 20.41 -6.57
C GLU A 165 -1.49 19.30 -6.77
N PRO A 166 -2.34 19.03 -5.78
CA PRO A 166 -3.31 17.92 -5.81
C PRO A 166 -4.17 17.85 -7.07
N ALA A 167 -4.69 18.99 -7.51
CA ALA A 167 -5.53 19.04 -8.71
C ALA A 167 -4.76 18.68 -9.99
N ALA A 168 -3.52 19.13 -10.14
CA ALA A 168 -2.71 18.82 -11.30
C ALA A 168 -2.20 17.38 -11.27
N LEU A 169 -1.82 16.87 -10.08
CA LEU A 169 -1.42 15.47 -9.88
C LEU A 169 -2.58 14.51 -10.17
N ALA A 170 -3.79 14.80 -9.69
CA ALA A 170 -4.99 14.01 -9.97
C ALA A 170 -5.31 13.99 -11.46
N ARG A 171 -5.30 15.16 -12.13
CA ARG A 171 -5.50 15.28 -13.60
C ARG A 171 -4.45 14.52 -14.40
N PHE A 172 -3.20 14.52 -13.95
CA PHE A 172 -2.15 13.73 -14.60
C PHE A 172 -2.47 12.23 -14.55
N ILE A 173 -2.80 11.71 -13.36
CA ILE A 173 -3.15 10.30 -13.16
C ILE A 173 -4.41 9.93 -13.94
N GLU A 174 -5.43 10.78 -13.93
CA GLU A 174 -6.66 10.58 -14.70
C GLU A 174 -6.38 10.49 -16.20
N LYS A 175 -5.59 11.42 -16.75
CA LYS A 175 -5.32 11.54 -18.19
C LYS A 175 -4.36 10.49 -18.71
N TYR A 176 -3.26 10.24 -17.98
CA TYR A 176 -2.17 9.38 -18.44
C TYR A 176 -2.11 8.02 -17.71
N GLY A 177 -2.81 7.85 -16.61
CA GLY A 177 -2.76 6.65 -15.78
C GLY A 177 -1.52 6.60 -14.89
N THR A 178 -1.19 5.38 -14.45
CA THR A 178 -0.09 5.10 -13.52
C THR A 178 1.06 4.35 -14.18
N HIS A 179 0.76 3.57 -15.23
CA HIS A 179 1.71 2.69 -15.93
C HIS A 179 1.54 2.78 -17.43
N ILE A 180 2.51 2.24 -18.16
CA ILE A 180 2.56 2.16 -19.63
C ILE A 180 2.42 0.71 -20.05
N ILE A 181 1.59 0.43 -21.05
CA ILE A 181 1.38 -0.92 -21.58
C ILE A 181 2.56 -1.30 -22.45
N MET A 182 3.25 -2.38 -22.06
CA MET A 182 4.42 -2.93 -22.79
C MET A 182 4.08 -4.14 -23.63
N SER A 183 3.14 -4.96 -23.20
CA SER A 183 2.64 -6.08 -23.99
C SER A 183 1.17 -6.34 -23.74
N VAL A 184 0.52 -6.93 -24.73
CA VAL A 184 -0.87 -7.39 -24.66
C VAL A 184 -0.93 -8.81 -25.19
N LYS A 185 -1.38 -9.74 -24.35
CA LYS A 185 -1.58 -11.14 -24.68
C LYS A 185 -3.06 -11.39 -24.97
N ILE A 186 -3.36 -11.87 -26.17
CA ILE A 186 -4.71 -12.09 -26.68
C ILE A 186 -5.02 -13.58 -26.77
N GLY A 187 -6.25 -13.95 -26.44
CA GLY A 187 -6.72 -15.34 -26.48
C GLY A 187 -7.93 -15.54 -25.59
N GLY A 188 -7.96 -16.68 -24.86
CA GLY A 188 -8.98 -16.99 -23.90
C GLY A 188 -8.43 -17.68 -22.67
N LYS A 189 -9.11 -17.52 -21.55
CA LYS A 189 -8.80 -18.21 -20.30
C LYS A 189 -10.06 -18.70 -19.61
N ASP A 190 -9.96 -19.89 -19.01
CA ASP A 190 -10.99 -20.49 -18.16
C ASP A 190 -10.34 -20.92 -16.85
N VAL A 191 -10.70 -20.27 -15.74
CA VAL A 191 -9.95 -20.33 -14.49
C VAL A 191 -10.88 -20.49 -13.31
N VAL A 192 -10.47 -21.35 -12.38
CA VAL A 192 -11.07 -21.53 -11.06
C VAL A 192 -10.17 -20.82 -10.04
N TYR A 193 -10.72 -19.86 -9.33
CA TYR A 193 -10.09 -19.18 -8.21
C TYR A 193 -10.74 -19.66 -6.92
N LEU A 194 -9.92 -19.81 -5.88
CA LEU A 194 -10.39 -20.24 -4.58
C LEU A 194 -9.90 -19.24 -3.52
N ARG A 195 -10.84 -18.76 -2.70
CA ARG A 195 -10.57 -17.87 -1.57
C ARG A 195 -10.97 -18.56 -0.28
N GLN A 196 -10.00 -18.83 0.58
CA GLN A 196 -10.20 -19.35 1.92
C GLN A 196 -10.33 -18.19 2.91
N TYR A 197 -11.43 -18.15 3.67
CA TYR A 197 -11.63 -17.15 4.72
C TYR A 197 -10.86 -17.53 6.00
N GLN A 198 -10.59 -16.53 6.86
CA GLN A 198 -9.87 -16.74 8.13
C GLN A 198 -10.59 -17.69 9.10
N SER A 199 -11.92 -17.79 9.02
CA SER A 199 -12.75 -18.72 9.81
C SER A 199 -12.58 -20.17 9.41
N SER A 200 -12.01 -20.46 8.24
CA SER A 200 -11.87 -21.82 7.72
C SER A 200 -10.83 -22.64 8.49
N THR A 201 -11.22 -23.83 8.88
CA THR A 201 -10.36 -24.82 9.58
C THR A 201 -9.57 -25.71 8.63
N LEU A 202 -9.86 -25.66 7.32
CA LEU A 202 -9.23 -26.53 6.32
C LEU A 202 -7.72 -26.26 6.24
N SER A 203 -6.96 -27.34 6.09
CA SER A 203 -5.52 -27.30 5.86
C SER A 203 -5.20 -26.93 4.39
N PRO A 204 -3.99 -26.44 4.09
CA PRO A 204 -3.59 -26.16 2.70
C PRO A 204 -3.68 -27.38 1.78
N GLY A 205 -3.43 -28.60 2.31
CA GLY A 205 -3.55 -29.84 1.54
C GLY A 205 -5.00 -30.16 1.14
N GLU A 206 -5.95 -29.95 2.05
CA GLU A 206 -7.38 -30.12 1.78
C GLU A 206 -7.88 -29.08 0.76
N ILE A 207 -7.43 -27.82 0.88
CA ILE A 207 -7.74 -26.76 -0.08
C ILE A 207 -7.22 -27.13 -1.49
N LYS A 208 -5.98 -27.63 -1.58
CA LYS A 208 -5.37 -28.04 -2.86
C LYS A 208 -6.15 -29.20 -3.50
N LYS A 209 -6.53 -30.19 -2.69
CA LYS A 209 -7.35 -31.32 -3.15
C LYS A 209 -8.72 -30.85 -3.64
N TYR A 210 -9.37 -29.99 -2.87
CA TYR A 210 -10.68 -29.43 -3.21
C TYR A 210 -10.64 -28.61 -4.52
N LEU A 211 -9.62 -27.75 -4.68
CA LEU A 211 -9.43 -27.00 -5.92
C LEU A 211 -9.27 -27.95 -7.12
N LYS A 212 -8.45 -29.00 -6.97
CA LYS A 212 -8.23 -29.97 -8.04
C LYS A 212 -9.52 -30.70 -8.42
N GLU A 213 -10.31 -31.15 -7.45
CA GLU A 213 -11.60 -31.81 -7.71
C GLU A 213 -12.57 -30.94 -8.52
N ILE A 214 -12.66 -29.65 -8.17
CA ILE A 214 -13.50 -28.69 -8.89
C ILE A 214 -12.94 -28.40 -10.30
N ALA A 215 -11.64 -28.26 -10.44
CA ALA A 215 -10.98 -28.01 -11.71
C ALA A 215 -11.12 -29.20 -12.66
N ASP A 216 -10.90 -30.42 -12.15
CA ASP A 216 -11.08 -31.65 -12.92
C ASP A 216 -12.54 -31.79 -13.43
N GLN A 217 -13.55 -31.46 -12.60
CA GLN A 217 -14.95 -31.45 -13.03
C GLN A 217 -15.24 -30.38 -14.11
N ARG A 218 -14.64 -29.19 -13.97
CA ARG A 218 -14.85 -28.08 -14.90
C ARG A 218 -14.20 -28.31 -16.25
N PHE A 219 -13.01 -28.88 -16.26
CA PHE A 219 -12.18 -29.06 -17.44
C PHE A 219 -12.28 -30.46 -18.05
N ALA A 220 -13.08 -31.37 -17.47
CA ALA A 220 -13.31 -32.69 -18.03
C ALA A 220 -13.75 -32.60 -19.50
N GLU A 221 -13.10 -33.34 -20.35
CA GLU A 221 -13.51 -33.50 -21.74
C GLU A 221 -14.91 -34.13 -21.79
N GLY A 222 -15.82 -33.53 -22.56
CA GLY A 222 -17.24 -33.92 -22.61
C GLY A 222 -17.51 -35.29 -23.20
N SER A 223 -17.07 -36.36 -22.55
CA SER A 223 -17.62 -37.69 -22.76
C SER A 223 -18.83 -37.89 -21.84
N GLY A 224 -20.02 -37.94 -22.42
CA GLY A 224 -21.31 -38.03 -21.72
C GLY A 224 -21.53 -39.33 -20.91
N GLN A 225 -20.49 -39.91 -20.32
CA GLN A 225 -20.55 -41.11 -19.50
C GLN A 225 -20.02 -40.94 -18.06
N GLY A 226 -19.58 -39.73 -17.64
CA GLY A 226 -18.96 -39.53 -16.33
C GLY A 226 -19.91 -39.25 -15.15
N ILE A 227 -21.21 -39.04 -15.36
CA ILE A 227 -22.12 -38.56 -14.30
C ILE A 227 -22.77 -39.70 -13.51
N SER A 228 -22.73 -40.96 -14.00
CA SER A 228 -23.46 -42.09 -13.37
C SER A 228 -22.68 -42.89 -12.32
N ASN A 229 -21.37 -42.68 -12.11
CA ASN A 229 -20.59 -43.55 -11.21
C ASN A 229 -20.12 -42.93 -9.88
N MET A 230 -20.57 -41.73 -9.51
CA MET A 230 -20.28 -41.17 -8.18
C MET A 230 -21.46 -41.26 -7.19
N GLN A 231 -22.51 -42.04 -7.50
CA GLN A 231 -23.69 -42.22 -6.63
C GLN A 231 -23.56 -43.36 -5.59
N SER A 232 -22.43 -44.01 -5.47
CA SER A 232 -22.29 -45.11 -4.54
C SER A 232 -21.08 -45.00 -3.64
N LYS A 233 -21.07 -44.08 -2.67
CA LYS A 233 -20.44 -44.22 -1.35
C LYS A 233 -20.54 -42.98 -0.47
N GLU A 234 -21.72 -42.46 -0.27
CA GLU A 234 -22.01 -41.70 0.95
C GLU A 234 -23.49 -41.92 1.34
N LYS A 235 -23.69 -42.86 2.25
CA LYS A 235 -24.92 -42.92 3.05
C LYS A 235 -24.83 -41.80 4.08
N SER A 236 -25.40 -40.66 3.80
CA SER A 236 -25.97 -39.80 4.82
C SER A 236 -27.00 -38.87 4.17
N SER A 237 -28.13 -38.95 4.73
CA SER A 237 -29.37 -38.28 4.54
C SER A 237 -29.24 -36.78 4.33
N ASP A 238 -29.45 -36.28 3.10
CA ASP A 238 -30.29 -35.15 2.77
C ASP A 238 -30.27 -34.91 1.25
N PRO A 239 -31.32 -35.27 0.53
CA PRO A 239 -31.40 -35.13 -0.94
C PRO A 239 -31.47 -33.68 -1.42
N VAL A 240 -31.76 -32.73 -0.53
CA VAL A 240 -31.91 -31.30 -0.87
C VAL A 240 -30.56 -30.58 -1.07
N THR A 241 -29.52 -30.97 -0.32
CA THR A 241 -28.19 -30.35 -0.42
C THR A 241 -27.40 -30.79 -1.65
N SER A 242 -27.56 -32.07 -2.06
CA SER A 242 -26.86 -32.60 -3.23
C SER A 242 -27.41 -32.04 -4.55
N ALA A 243 -28.74 -31.89 -4.65
CA ALA A 243 -29.38 -31.27 -5.82
C ALA A 243 -29.04 -29.79 -5.98
N ASN A 244 -28.96 -29.05 -4.87
CA ASN A 244 -28.57 -27.65 -4.87
C ASN A 244 -27.08 -27.46 -5.25
N HIS A 245 -26.21 -28.40 -4.89
CA HIS A 245 -24.79 -28.33 -5.22
C HIS A 245 -24.56 -28.63 -6.71
N ALA A 246 -25.20 -29.68 -7.25
CA ALA A 246 -25.14 -30.00 -8.67
C ALA A 246 -25.77 -28.91 -9.54
N HIS A 247 -26.89 -28.32 -9.10
CA HIS A 247 -27.54 -27.22 -9.81
C HIS A 247 -26.70 -25.92 -9.77
N ARG A 248 -26.01 -25.66 -8.65
CA ARG A 248 -25.06 -24.52 -8.54
C ARG A 248 -23.84 -24.69 -9.44
N LEU A 249 -23.24 -25.88 -9.49
CA LEU A 249 -22.14 -26.21 -10.42
C LEU A 249 -22.59 -26.07 -11.88
N GLN A 250 -23.81 -26.49 -12.19
CA GLN A 250 -24.38 -26.40 -13.54
C GLN A 250 -24.70 -24.96 -13.95
N MET A 251 -25.19 -24.12 -13.01
CA MET A 251 -25.38 -22.68 -13.24
C MET A 251 -24.04 -21.93 -13.37
N ALA A 252 -23.00 -22.38 -12.63
CA ALA A 252 -21.67 -21.78 -12.71
C ALA A 252 -21.00 -21.92 -14.09
N ASN A 253 -21.46 -22.89 -14.91
CA ASN A 253 -20.96 -23.10 -16.27
C ASN A 253 -21.57 -22.18 -17.31
N THR A 254 -22.62 -21.44 -16.98
CA THR A 254 -23.36 -20.59 -17.94
C THR A 254 -22.99 -19.11 -17.91
N HIS A 255 -22.18 -18.67 -16.95
CA HIS A 255 -21.81 -17.26 -16.79
C HIS A 255 -20.31 -17.03 -16.87
N THR A 256 -19.92 -15.89 -17.42
CA THR A 256 -18.52 -15.43 -17.50
C THR A 256 -17.83 -15.26 -16.15
N SER A 257 -18.61 -15.06 -15.11
CA SER A 257 -18.12 -14.85 -13.75
C SER A 257 -19.20 -15.28 -12.76
N THR A 258 -18.94 -16.37 -12.04
CA THR A 258 -19.81 -16.84 -10.96
C THR A 258 -18.97 -17.15 -9.73
N SER A 259 -19.52 -16.85 -8.56
CA SER A 259 -18.91 -17.24 -7.29
C SER A 259 -19.96 -17.81 -6.36
N PHE A 260 -19.57 -18.74 -5.50
CA PHE A 260 -20.42 -19.26 -4.43
C PHE A 260 -19.58 -19.68 -3.22
N LYS A 261 -20.20 -19.61 -2.05
CA LYS A 261 -19.59 -20.05 -0.80
C LYS A 261 -19.74 -21.57 -0.68
N ALA A 262 -18.63 -22.27 -0.58
CA ALA A 262 -18.58 -23.71 -0.45
C ALA A 262 -18.43 -24.14 1.01
N LYS A 263 -18.37 -25.44 1.25
CA LYS A 263 -18.15 -26.04 2.58
C LYS A 263 -16.85 -25.54 3.19
N GLY A 264 -16.85 -25.24 4.50
CA GLY A 264 -15.64 -24.89 5.25
C GLY A 264 -15.16 -23.44 5.07
N ASP A 265 -16.07 -22.50 4.83
CA ASP A 265 -15.76 -21.09 4.62
C ASP A 265 -14.73 -20.85 3.51
N VAL A 266 -14.98 -21.49 2.37
CA VAL A 266 -14.22 -21.31 1.14
C VAL A 266 -15.14 -20.76 0.07
N GLU A 267 -14.69 -19.76 -0.66
CA GLU A 267 -15.37 -19.21 -1.83
C GLU A 267 -14.70 -19.73 -3.10
N VAL A 268 -15.51 -20.27 -4.01
CA VAL A 268 -15.08 -20.73 -5.34
C VAL A 268 -15.59 -19.75 -6.38
N ILE A 269 -14.67 -19.25 -7.22
CA ILE A 269 -14.95 -18.23 -8.21
C ILE A 269 -14.53 -18.74 -9.58
N PHE A 270 -15.48 -18.81 -10.51
CA PHE A 270 -15.21 -19.17 -11.90
C PHE A 270 -15.07 -17.91 -12.75
N ARG A 271 -14.03 -17.86 -13.56
CA ARG A 271 -13.78 -16.77 -14.49
C ARG A 271 -13.44 -17.31 -15.87
N ARG A 272 -14.25 -16.99 -16.84
CA ARG A 272 -14.00 -17.27 -18.25
C ARG A 272 -13.90 -15.95 -19.01
N LYS A 273 -12.90 -15.82 -19.88
CA LYS A 273 -12.68 -14.63 -20.67
C LYS A 273 -12.18 -15.02 -22.07
N GLY A 274 -12.69 -14.38 -23.12
CA GLY A 274 -12.51 -14.81 -24.51
C GLY A 274 -13.31 -16.05 -24.86
N GLY A 275 -13.51 -16.32 -26.13
CA GLY A 275 -14.40 -17.37 -26.62
C GLY A 275 -15.88 -17.03 -26.41
N ASP A 276 -16.76 -17.94 -26.81
CA ASP A 276 -18.20 -17.83 -26.58
C ASP A 276 -18.54 -18.24 -25.14
N CYS A 277 -18.98 -17.26 -24.35
CA CYS A 277 -19.33 -17.47 -22.95
C CYS A 277 -20.61 -18.29 -22.73
N THR A 278 -21.42 -18.47 -23.75
CA THR A 278 -22.67 -19.26 -23.68
C THR A 278 -22.41 -20.76 -23.73
N VAL A 279 -21.26 -21.18 -24.25
CA VAL A 279 -20.86 -22.57 -24.37
C VAL A 279 -20.54 -23.16 -23.00
N LYS A 280 -21.15 -24.28 -22.65
CA LYS A 280 -21.05 -24.91 -21.31
C LYS A 280 -19.73 -25.66 -21.11
N HIS A 281 -19.39 -26.53 -22.07
CA HIS A 281 -18.20 -27.38 -21.91
C HIS A 281 -16.90 -26.67 -22.24
N HIS A 282 -15.85 -27.00 -21.50
CA HIS A 282 -14.54 -26.39 -21.66
C HIS A 282 -13.94 -26.68 -23.06
N SER A 283 -14.06 -27.93 -23.55
CA SER A 283 -13.57 -28.35 -24.87
C SER A 283 -14.20 -27.53 -26.02
N ASP A 284 -15.53 -27.39 -25.96
CA ASP A 284 -16.28 -26.66 -26.99
C ASP A 284 -15.98 -25.16 -26.93
N TRP A 285 -15.87 -24.60 -25.72
CA TRP A 285 -15.46 -23.22 -25.52
C TRP A 285 -14.07 -22.95 -26.10
N LEU A 286 -13.10 -23.85 -25.92
CA LEU A 286 -11.76 -23.70 -26.49
C LEU A 286 -11.78 -23.51 -28.01
N ALA A 287 -12.70 -24.21 -28.71
CA ALA A 287 -12.87 -24.09 -30.16
C ALA A 287 -13.37 -22.72 -30.60
N THR A 288 -14.04 -21.97 -29.73
CA THR A 288 -14.57 -20.62 -30.02
C THR A 288 -13.59 -19.49 -29.75
N VAL A 289 -12.49 -19.74 -29.02
CA VAL A 289 -11.52 -18.70 -28.66
C VAL A 289 -10.91 -17.99 -29.85
N PRO A 290 -10.53 -18.67 -30.97
CA PRO A 290 -10.00 -18.00 -32.15
C PRO A 290 -10.98 -17.01 -32.82
N SER A 291 -12.29 -17.27 -32.74
CA SER A 291 -13.31 -16.41 -33.35
C SER A 291 -13.66 -15.19 -32.48
N SER A 292 -13.56 -15.33 -31.17
CA SER A 292 -13.91 -14.26 -30.21
C SER A 292 -12.84 -14.10 -29.13
N PRO A 293 -11.62 -13.71 -29.51
CA PRO A 293 -10.53 -13.56 -28.54
C PRO A 293 -10.67 -12.28 -27.70
N ASP A 294 -10.13 -12.32 -26.48
CA ASP A 294 -10.08 -11.16 -25.58
C ASP A 294 -8.68 -11.05 -24.93
N VAL A 295 -8.45 -9.95 -24.22
CA VAL A 295 -7.23 -9.74 -23.46
C VAL A 295 -7.13 -10.72 -22.31
N MET A 296 -6.09 -11.53 -22.30
CA MET A 296 -5.77 -12.45 -21.20
C MET A 296 -4.90 -11.80 -20.13
N SER A 297 -3.86 -11.08 -20.58
CA SER A 297 -2.86 -10.44 -19.72
C SER A 297 -2.24 -9.24 -20.42
N MET A 298 -1.69 -8.33 -19.63
CA MET A 298 -0.87 -7.21 -20.08
C MET A 298 0.38 -7.13 -19.22
N THR A 299 1.46 -6.55 -19.72
CA THR A 299 2.62 -6.20 -18.91
C THR A 299 2.87 -4.70 -18.97
N PHE A 300 3.44 -4.18 -17.88
CA PHE A 300 3.54 -2.75 -17.67
C PHE A 300 4.94 -2.31 -17.24
N ILE A 301 5.23 -1.02 -17.44
CA ILE A 301 6.28 -0.31 -16.72
C ILE A 301 5.65 0.93 -16.05
N PRO A 302 6.17 1.38 -14.90
CA PRO A 302 5.66 2.60 -14.27
C PRO A 302 5.95 3.83 -15.17
N ILE A 303 5.02 4.76 -15.28
CA ILE A 303 5.27 6.04 -15.97
C ILE A 303 6.46 6.77 -15.33
N THR A 304 6.57 6.69 -14.01
CA THR A 304 7.61 7.35 -13.22
C THR A 304 9.03 6.84 -13.52
N SER A 305 9.18 5.64 -14.06
CA SER A 305 10.50 5.11 -14.46
C SER A 305 11.13 5.83 -15.66
N LEU A 306 10.34 6.59 -16.42
CA LEU A 306 10.77 7.36 -17.58
C LEU A 306 10.79 8.89 -17.31
N LEU A 307 10.61 9.31 -16.07
CA LEU A 307 10.60 10.72 -15.65
C LEU A 307 11.91 11.12 -14.97
N ASN A 308 13.02 10.48 -15.31
CA ASN A 308 14.33 10.87 -14.82
C ASN A 308 14.61 12.33 -15.19
N GLU A 309 15.09 13.12 -14.23
CA GLU A 309 15.43 14.55 -14.38
C GLU A 309 14.25 15.50 -14.68
N VAL A 310 13.00 15.01 -14.71
CA VAL A 310 11.83 15.87 -14.87
C VAL A 310 11.49 16.51 -13.53
N PRO A 311 11.44 17.87 -13.45
CA PRO A 311 11.03 18.57 -12.24
C PRO A 311 9.66 18.08 -11.74
N GLY A 312 9.54 17.79 -10.44
CA GLY A 312 8.27 17.32 -9.86
C GLY A 312 8.01 15.82 -9.97
N SER A 313 8.89 15.02 -10.62
CA SER A 313 8.74 13.57 -10.75
C SER A 313 8.60 12.86 -9.39
N GLY A 314 9.28 13.35 -8.34
CA GLY A 314 9.16 12.83 -6.98
C GLY A 314 7.76 13.04 -6.38
N PHE A 315 7.13 14.19 -6.61
CA PHE A 315 5.76 14.44 -6.16
C PHE A 315 4.76 13.55 -6.88
N LEU A 316 4.91 13.39 -8.19
CA LEU A 316 4.07 12.51 -8.98
C LEU A 316 4.24 11.04 -8.55
N SER A 317 5.48 10.60 -8.34
CA SER A 317 5.76 9.25 -7.84
C SER A 317 5.09 8.99 -6.50
N HIS A 318 5.17 9.95 -5.58
CA HIS A 318 4.52 9.86 -4.28
C HIS A 318 2.98 9.80 -4.41
N ALA A 319 2.40 10.65 -5.25
CA ALA A 319 0.95 10.67 -5.51
C ALA A 319 0.46 9.34 -6.11
N ILE A 320 1.17 8.79 -7.11
CA ILE A 320 0.86 7.48 -7.70
C ILE A 320 0.95 6.36 -6.65
N ASN A 321 1.99 6.36 -5.81
CA ASN A 321 2.14 5.37 -4.74
C ASN A 321 0.99 5.41 -3.72
N LEU A 322 0.56 6.61 -3.33
CA LEU A 322 -0.62 6.81 -2.48
C LEU A 322 -1.89 6.29 -3.16
N TYR A 323 -2.08 6.66 -4.42
CA TYR A 323 -3.23 6.24 -5.22
C TYR A 323 -3.32 4.72 -5.34
N LEU A 324 -2.23 4.04 -5.71
CA LEU A 324 -2.17 2.59 -5.83
C LEU A 324 -2.43 1.86 -4.51
N ARG A 325 -2.00 2.45 -3.40
CA ARG A 325 -2.15 1.85 -2.08
C ARG A 325 -3.57 1.97 -1.52
N TYR A 326 -4.19 3.15 -1.67
CA TYR A 326 -5.48 3.44 -1.04
C TYR A 326 -6.66 3.38 -2.00
N LYS A 327 -6.41 3.48 -3.30
CA LYS A 327 -7.39 3.39 -4.40
C LYS A 327 -8.66 4.21 -4.15
N PRO A 328 -8.54 5.51 -3.81
CA PRO A 328 -9.73 6.34 -3.80
C PRO A 328 -10.37 6.36 -5.19
N PRO A 329 -11.68 6.62 -5.30
CA PRO A 329 -12.30 6.90 -6.59
C PRO A 329 -11.53 8.01 -7.32
N ILE A 330 -11.40 7.90 -8.64
CA ILE A 330 -10.59 8.86 -9.41
C ILE A 330 -11.12 10.29 -9.29
N GLU A 331 -12.42 10.44 -9.16
CA GLU A 331 -13.14 11.70 -8.97
C GLU A 331 -12.80 12.35 -7.62
N GLU A 332 -12.50 11.54 -6.61
CA GLU A 332 -12.13 12.00 -5.26
C GLU A 332 -10.62 12.11 -5.06
N LEU A 333 -9.82 11.73 -6.07
CA LEU A 333 -8.36 11.67 -5.95
C LEU A 333 -7.75 13.03 -5.59
N GLN A 334 -8.26 14.12 -6.17
CA GLN A 334 -7.81 15.46 -5.83
C GLN A 334 -7.98 15.73 -4.34
N LEU A 335 -9.18 15.51 -3.80
CA LEU A 335 -9.48 15.72 -2.38
C LEU A 335 -8.62 14.83 -1.49
N PHE A 336 -8.47 13.55 -1.87
CA PHE A 336 -7.59 12.62 -1.16
C PHE A 336 -6.14 13.15 -1.09
N LEU A 337 -5.59 13.62 -2.20
CA LEU A 337 -4.22 14.14 -2.27
C LEU A 337 -4.04 15.47 -1.51
N GLU A 338 -5.09 16.29 -1.38
CA GLU A 338 -5.04 17.52 -0.58
C GLU A 338 -4.70 17.25 0.89
N PHE A 339 -5.09 16.09 1.42
CA PHE A 339 -4.77 15.68 2.78
C PHE A 339 -3.44 14.94 2.92
N GLN A 340 -2.76 14.62 1.81
CA GLN A 340 -1.52 13.82 1.78
C GLN A 340 -0.29 14.67 1.42
N ILE A 341 -0.26 15.92 1.86
CA ILE A 341 0.87 16.83 1.63
C ILE A 341 2.17 16.21 2.14
N PRO A 342 3.27 16.28 1.37
CA PRO A 342 4.57 15.81 1.81
C PRO A 342 4.98 16.43 3.14
N ARG A 343 5.63 15.62 3.97
CA ARG A 343 6.03 15.98 5.32
C ARG A 343 7.55 15.95 5.42
N GLN A 344 8.09 16.81 6.25
CA GLN A 344 9.53 16.92 6.50
C GLN A 344 9.82 16.79 7.99
N TRP A 345 10.99 16.26 8.32
CA TRP A 345 11.47 16.22 9.69
C TRP A 345 12.38 17.40 10.00
N SER A 346 12.24 17.99 11.17
CA SER A 346 13.12 19.01 11.72
C SER A 346 13.72 18.52 13.05
N PRO A 347 15.01 18.86 13.38
CA PRO A 347 15.91 19.62 12.51
C PRO A 347 16.30 18.82 11.26
N GLY A 348 16.41 19.51 10.13
CA GLY A 348 17.06 18.94 8.95
C GLY A 348 18.56 18.71 9.22
N PHE A 349 19.23 17.98 8.33
CA PHE A 349 20.69 17.92 8.35
C PHE A 349 21.25 19.23 7.78
N ASP A 350 21.18 20.30 8.54
CA ASP A 350 22.07 21.42 8.31
C ASP A 350 23.48 20.94 8.67
N LEU A 351 24.28 20.67 7.65
CA LEU A 351 25.72 20.54 7.83
C LEU A 351 26.18 21.78 8.57
N PRO A 352 26.78 21.66 9.75
CA PRO A 352 27.25 22.83 10.47
C PRO A 352 28.26 23.57 9.60
N LEU A 353 27.88 24.74 9.12
CA LEU A 353 28.73 25.62 8.33
C LEU A 353 30.00 26.05 9.09
N VAL A 354 30.05 25.79 10.38
CA VAL A 354 31.21 26.07 11.21
C VAL A 354 31.47 24.89 12.13
N PRO A 355 32.68 24.31 12.18
CA PRO A 355 33.00 23.23 13.11
C PRO A 355 32.95 23.80 14.54
N GLN A 356 31.90 23.45 15.28
CA GLN A 356 31.82 23.80 16.71
C GLN A 356 32.93 23.06 17.46
N ARG A 357 33.89 23.83 17.99
CA ARG A 357 35.07 23.31 18.70
C ARG A 357 34.76 22.60 20.02
N LYS A 358 33.60 22.80 20.63
CA LYS A 358 33.21 22.17 21.89
C LYS A 358 31.74 21.69 21.79
N GLU A 359 31.50 20.40 22.12
CA GLU A 359 30.13 19.90 22.29
C GLU A 359 29.49 20.62 23.50
N PRO A 360 28.22 21.07 23.39
CA PRO A 360 27.53 21.70 24.51
C PRO A 360 27.43 20.73 25.69
N VAL A 361 27.58 21.22 26.91
CA VAL A 361 27.38 20.42 28.13
C VAL A 361 25.89 20.10 28.21
N CYS A 362 25.56 18.83 28.00
CA CYS A 362 24.19 18.33 28.07
C CYS A 362 23.95 17.62 29.40
N PRO A 363 22.78 17.83 30.06
CA PRO A 363 22.40 17.04 31.23
C PRO A 363 22.28 15.56 30.84
N SER A 364 22.49 14.67 31.84
CA SER A 364 22.49 13.23 31.59
C SER A 364 21.44 12.48 32.40
N LEU A 365 20.93 11.41 31.81
CA LEU A 365 20.09 10.43 32.47
C LEU A 365 20.90 9.18 32.77
N GLN A 366 20.82 8.69 34.00
CA GLN A 366 21.52 7.50 34.48
C GLN A 366 20.51 6.45 34.90
N PHE A 367 20.61 5.26 34.32
CA PHE A 367 19.63 4.18 34.51
C PHE A 367 20.06 3.13 35.56
N SER A 368 21.30 3.16 35.98
CA SER A 368 21.83 2.32 37.08
C SER A 368 23.11 2.94 37.63
N LEU A 369 23.52 2.54 38.84
CA LEU A 369 24.65 3.13 39.55
C LEU A 369 25.94 3.16 38.72
N MET A 370 26.27 2.08 38.02
CA MET A 370 27.46 1.95 37.16
C MET A 370 27.06 1.82 35.67
N GLY A 371 25.84 2.15 35.34
CA GLY A 371 25.28 1.99 33.97
C GLY A 371 25.68 3.10 33.01
N PRO A 372 25.37 2.89 31.73
CA PRO A 372 25.61 3.91 30.71
C PRO A 372 24.74 5.14 30.94
N LYS A 373 25.26 6.32 30.58
CA LYS A 373 24.55 7.60 30.63
C LYS A 373 24.08 7.96 29.26
N VAL A 374 22.82 8.46 29.18
CA VAL A 374 22.23 9.10 27.99
C VAL A 374 22.23 10.60 28.26
N TYR A 375 22.84 11.37 27.38
CA TYR A 375 22.84 12.83 27.43
C TYR A 375 21.58 13.36 26.74
N VAL A 376 20.98 14.42 27.27
CA VAL A 376 19.76 15.02 26.73
C VAL A 376 20.08 16.29 25.97
N SER A 377 19.74 16.33 24.68
CA SER A 377 19.81 17.56 23.89
C SER A 377 18.71 18.51 24.34
N THR A 378 19.10 19.66 24.87
CA THR A 378 18.17 20.70 25.34
C THR A 378 17.87 21.75 24.25
N ASN A 379 18.26 21.49 23.00
CA ASN A 379 18.00 22.37 21.89
C ASN A 379 16.48 22.50 21.64
N GLN A 380 16.05 23.72 21.39
CA GLN A 380 14.69 23.98 20.95
C GLN A 380 14.57 23.63 19.46
N VAL A 381 13.62 22.78 19.13
CA VAL A 381 13.27 22.47 17.73
C VAL A 381 11.96 23.17 17.43
N THR A 382 12.00 24.13 16.51
CA THR A 382 10.83 24.90 16.10
C THR A 382 10.70 24.87 14.58
N VAL A 383 9.48 24.82 14.09
CA VAL A 383 9.17 24.79 12.65
C VAL A 383 8.44 26.07 12.18
N GLY A 384 8.54 27.12 12.97
CA GLY A 384 7.87 28.39 12.71
C GLY A 384 6.35 28.24 12.79
N ARG A 385 5.65 28.64 11.74
CA ARG A 385 4.18 28.51 11.66
C ARG A 385 3.72 27.19 11.00
N ARG A 386 4.63 26.28 10.66
CA ARG A 386 4.27 25.03 9.99
C ARG A 386 3.58 24.07 10.96
N PRO A 387 2.47 23.44 10.56
CA PRO A 387 1.78 22.47 11.40
C PRO A 387 2.61 21.21 11.64
N VAL A 388 2.75 20.81 12.89
CA VAL A 388 3.41 19.54 13.26
C VAL A 388 2.42 18.39 13.10
N THR A 389 2.84 17.36 12.38
CA THR A 389 2.07 16.15 12.08
C THR A 389 2.58 14.90 12.78
N GLY A 390 3.73 15.00 13.44
CA GLY A 390 4.31 13.89 14.19
C GLY A 390 5.54 14.30 14.99
N LEU A 391 5.93 13.44 15.93
CA LEU A 391 7.17 13.57 16.69
C LEU A 391 7.87 12.21 16.78
N ARG A 392 9.17 12.24 17.02
CA ARG A 392 9.95 11.07 17.38
C ARG A 392 11.06 11.44 18.35
N LEU A 393 11.46 10.50 19.19
CA LEU A 393 12.73 10.56 19.90
C LEU A 393 13.84 10.02 19.00
N SER A 394 15.03 10.60 19.09
CA SER A 394 16.21 10.18 18.33
C SER A 394 17.42 10.06 19.25
N LEU A 395 18.31 9.15 18.90
CA LEU A 395 19.61 9.00 19.57
C LEU A 395 20.71 9.48 18.63
N GLU A 396 21.31 10.63 18.96
CA GLU A 396 22.28 11.34 18.16
C GLU A 396 23.72 11.24 18.68
N GLY A 397 24.64 11.86 17.93
CA GLY A 397 26.07 11.92 18.28
C GLY A 397 26.85 10.68 17.87
N LYS A 398 28.18 10.77 17.83
CA LYS A 398 29.08 9.69 17.40
C LYS A 398 28.90 8.37 18.17
N LYS A 399 28.46 8.44 19.44
CA LYS A 399 28.21 7.29 20.31
C LYS A 399 26.74 6.88 20.35
N GLY A 400 25.84 7.58 19.63
CA GLY A 400 24.39 7.35 19.68
C GLY A 400 23.80 7.44 21.10
N ASN A 401 24.35 8.29 21.96
CA ASN A 401 24.00 8.41 23.38
C ASN A 401 23.42 9.80 23.74
N ARG A 402 23.07 10.61 22.76
CA ARG A 402 22.43 11.90 22.97
C ARG A 402 20.96 11.82 22.55
N LEU A 403 20.05 11.85 23.51
CA LEU A 403 18.62 11.85 23.30
C LEU A 403 18.17 13.21 22.76
N ALA A 404 17.52 13.23 21.63
CA ALA A 404 16.96 14.42 21.00
C ALA A 404 15.49 14.19 20.61
N ILE A 405 14.78 15.27 20.31
CA ILE A 405 13.42 15.24 19.79
C ILE A 405 13.39 15.82 18.38
N HIS A 406 12.67 15.17 17.49
CA HIS A 406 12.43 15.63 16.14
C HIS A 406 10.94 15.86 15.89
N LEU A 407 10.64 16.85 15.08
CA LEU A 407 9.28 17.22 14.68
C LEU A 407 9.07 16.89 13.21
N GLN A 408 7.98 16.21 12.89
CA GLN A 408 7.50 16.09 11.53
C GLN A 408 6.47 17.19 11.26
N HIS A 409 6.64 17.94 10.19
CA HIS A 409 5.75 19.03 9.80
C HIS A 409 5.37 18.95 8.32
N LEU A 410 4.29 19.59 7.93
CA LEU A 410 3.93 19.73 6.52
C LEU A 410 4.99 20.56 5.79
N SER A 411 5.40 20.13 4.59
CA SER A 411 6.35 20.86 3.76
C SER A 411 5.77 22.19 3.28
N ASN A 412 4.50 22.19 2.92
CA ASN A 412 3.73 23.34 2.48
C ASN A 412 2.45 23.45 3.29
N LEU A 413 1.90 24.66 3.41
CA LEU A 413 0.60 24.85 4.03
C LEU A 413 -0.50 24.52 3.01
N PRO A 414 -1.47 23.66 3.36
CA PRO A 414 -2.63 23.37 2.51
C PRO A 414 -3.38 24.65 2.12
N LYS A 415 -3.85 24.74 0.87
CA LYS A 415 -4.62 25.91 0.38
C LYS A 415 -5.84 26.19 1.26
N ILE A 416 -6.50 25.16 1.76
CA ILE A 416 -7.67 25.27 2.62
C ILE A 416 -7.33 25.87 4.01
N LEU A 417 -6.11 25.69 4.50
CA LEU A 417 -5.63 26.30 5.74
C LEU A 417 -5.02 27.68 5.56
N GLN A 418 -4.60 28.07 4.34
CA GLN A 418 -3.98 29.38 4.06
C GLN A 418 -4.79 30.56 4.57
N PRO A 419 -6.13 30.65 4.33
CA PRO A 419 -6.92 31.80 4.82
C PRO A 419 -6.87 31.97 6.34
N HIS A 420 -6.70 30.87 7.07
CA HIS A 420 -6.62 30.86 8.54
C HIS A 420 -5.21 31.18 9.07
N TRP A 421 -4.18 31.05 8.21
CA TRP A 421 -2.77 31.34 8.52
C TRP A 421 -2.33 32.73 8.06
N ASP A 422 -2.84 33.16 6.89
CA ASP A 422 -2.40 34.40 6.22
C ASP A 422 -3.26 35.62 6.61
N GLN A 423 -4.37 35.42 7.31
CA GLN A 423 -5.16 36.53 7.81
C GLN A 423 -4.30 37.41 8.71
N HIS A 424 -4.33 38.75 8.49
CA HIS A 424 -3.68 39.77 9.31
C HIS A 424 -4.26 39.84 10.74
N ILE A 425 -5.01 38.88 11.17
CA ILE A 425 -5.45 38.71 12.55
C ILE A 425 -4.19 38.48 13.38
N PRO A 426 -3.98 39.24 14.48
CA PRO A 426 -2.85 39.04 15.36
C PRO A 426 -2.92 37.62 15.91
N ILE A 427 -2.21 36.69 15.26
CA ILE A 427 -1.95 35.37 15.79
C ILE A 427 -1.17 35.61 17.06
N GLY A 428 -1.71 35.25 18.21
CA GLY A 428 -1.04 35.40 19.50
C GLY A 428 0.39 34.86 19.44
N LEU A 429 1.29 35.43 20.22
CA LEU A 429 2.68 34.94 20.29
C LEU A 429 2.66 33.44 20.64
N PRO A 430 3.53 32.64 20.03
CA PRO A 430 3.67 31.23 20.38
C PRO A 430 3.98 31.07 21.87
N VAL A 431 3.31 30.15 22.53
CA VAL A 431 3.41 29.96 23.98
C VAL A 431 4.04 28.60 24.28
N TRP A 432 5.12 28.61 25.05
CA TRP A 432 5.70 27.39 25.59
C TRP A 432 4.91 26.91 26.81
N LYS A 433 4.54 25.61 26.78
CA LYS A 433 3.94 24.91 27.92
C LYS A 433 4.84 23.77 28.34
N GLU A 434 4.93 23.57 29.66
CA GLU A 434 5.68 22.52 30.30
C GLU A 434 4.90 21.97 31.51
N PRO A 435 5.21 20.76 32.00
CA PRO A 435 4.61 20.25 33.23
C PRO A 435 5.03 21.09 34.44
N GLU A 436 4.24 21.05 35.49
CA GLU A 436 4.61 21.68 36.76
C GLU A 436 5.73 20.85 37.43
N GLU A 437 6.84 21.52 37.81
CA GLU A 437 8.02 20.88 38.39
C GLU A 437 7.71 20.15 39.70
N GLN A 438 6.75 20.64 40.47
CA GLN A 438 6.39 20.10 41.77
C GLN A 438 5.43 18.91 41.72
N ASP A 439 4.85 18.60 40.57
CA ASP A 439 3.84 17.54 40.44
C ASP A 439 4.47 16.13 40.30
N SER A 440 5.04 15.67 41.42
CA SER A 440 5.77 14.38 41.47
C SER A 440 4.91 13.14 41.22
N LYS A 441 3.58 13.29 41.19
CA LYS A 441 2.64 12.17 40.88
C LYS A 441 2.84 11.64 39.45
N TRP A 442 3.42 12.45 38.56
CA TRP A 442 3.68 12.11 37.18
C TRP A 442 5.11 11.57 36.92
N PHE A 443 5.92 11.43 37.98
CA PHE A 443 7.30 10.99 37.84
C PHE A 443 7.39 9.47 37.84
N GLU A 444 7.66 8.88 36.69
CA GLU A 444 7.81 7.45 36.52
C GLU A 444 9.30 7.06 36.35
N PRO A 445 9.83 6.09 37.12
CA PRO A 445 11.19 5.61 36.93
C PRO A 445 11.31 4.82 35.64
N VAL A 446 12.35 5.06 34.84
CA VAL A 446 12.57 4.33 33.59
C VAL A 446 12.82 2.84 33.86
N GLN A 447 13.54 2.54 34.97
CA GLN A 447 13.74 1.20 35.46
C GLN A 447 13.64 1.19 36.99
N TRP A 448 13.24 0.06 37.54
CA TRP A 448 13.23 -0.13 39.00
C TRP A 448 14.59 0.23 39.59
N LYS A 449 14.62 1.10 40.60
CA LYS A 449 15.82 1.64 41.24
C LYS A 449 16.72 2.51 40.34
N SER A 450 16.17 3.14 39.29
CA SER A 450 16.94 4.10 38.48
C SER A 450 17.01 5.48 39.15
N PHE A 451 18.09 6.20 38.86
CA PHE A 451 18.26 7.61 39.29
C PHE A 451 17.53 8.57 38.35
N SER A 452 16.99 8.07 37.25
CA SER A 452 16.33 8.90 36.23
C SER A 452 14.86 8.53 36.12
N HIS A 453 14.05 9.57 36.10
CA HIS A 453 12.61 9.53 35.97
C HIS A 453 12.17 10.28 34.72
N VAL A 454 10.97 10.05 34.30
CA VAL A 454 10.31 10.76 33.22
C VAL A 454 9.03 11.37 33.76
N SER A 455 8.79 12.65 33.47
CA SER A 455 7.48 13.26 33.73
C SER A 455 6.49 12.84 32.64
N THR A 456 5.47 12.09 33.03
CA THR A 456 4.42 11.57 32.14
C THR A 456 3.20 12.48 32.05
N ALA A 457 3.29 13.69 32.63
CA ALA A 457 2.22 14.68 32.58
C ALA A 457 1.87 15.06 31.12
N PRO A 458 0.60 15.05 30.76
CA PRO A 458 0.16 15.47 29.44
C PRO A 458 0.35 16.99 29.26
N ILE A 459 0.91 17.38 28.11
CA ILE A 459 1.10 18.78 27.74
C ILE A 459 0.15 19.08 26.60
N GLU A 460 -0.84 19.87 26.91
CA GLU A 460 -1.87 20.30 25.98
C GLU A 460 -2.31 21.72 26.31
N TYR A 461 -2.87 22.43 25.35
CA TYR A 461 -3.44 23.74 25.57
C TYR A 461 -4.95 23.59 25.76
N LEU A 462 -5.41 23.78 27.00
CA LEU A 462 -6.84 23.85 27.31
C LEU A 462 -7.28 25.30 27.10
N GLN A 463 -8.19 25.50 26.16
CA GLN A 463 -8.77 26.82 25.95
C GLN A 463 -9.81 27.08 27.02
N GLU A 464 -9.60 28.11 27.83
CA GLU A 464 -10.67 28.69 28.61
C GLU A 464 -11.59 29.43 27.64
N SER A 465 -12.84 28.94 27.51
CA SER A 465 -13.82 29.54 26.60
C SER A 465 -14.37 30.81 27.25
N TYR A 466 -13.87 31.95 26.76
CA TYR A 466 -14.52 33.23 27.09
C TYR A 466 -15.66 33.48 26.11
N ILE A 467 -16.81 33.95 26.66
CA ILE A 467 -17.99 34.30 25.88
C ILE A 467 -17.60 35.42 24.88
N GLY A 468 -17.65 35.13 23.57
CA GLY A 468 -17.37 36.10 22.50
C GLY A 468 -16.08 35.87 21.70
N GLU A 469 -15.24 34.89 22.07
CA GLU A 469 -14.09 34.55 21.23
C GLU A 469 -14.49 33.63 20.06
N THR A 470 -13.99 33.98 18.86
CA THR A 470 -14.05 33.10 17.68
C THR A 470 -13.34 31.78 17.97
N SER A 471 -13.92 30.66 17.52
CA SER A 471 -13.31 29.34 17.69
C SER A 471 -11.87 29.34 17.23
N ALA A 472 -10.96 28.83 18.03
CA ALA A 472 -9.55 28.74 17.71
C ALA A 472 -8.99 27.39 18.20
N VAL A 473 -8.02 26.85 17.49
CA VAL A 473 -7.31 25.64 17.86
C VAL A 473 -5.85 25.95 18.14
N TYR A 474 -5.31 25.35 19.20
CA TYR A 474 -3.88 25.46 19.49
C TYR A 474 -3.16 24.24 18.95
N ILE A 475 -2.21 24.43 18.06
CA ILE A 475 -1.40 23.38 17.44
C ILE A 475 0.04 23.47 17.92
N VAL A 476 0.73 22.32 17.93
CA VAL A 476 2.15 22.25 18.24
C VAL A 476 2.98 22.71 17.05
N THR A 477 3.95 23.61 17.30
CA THR A 477 4.92 24.13 16.31
C THR A 477 6.35 24.03 16.79
N GLY A 478 6.58 23.53 17.99
CA GLY A 478 7.91 23.32 18.53
C GLY A 478 7.91 22.33 19.70
N ALA A 479 9.07 21.75 19.96
CA ALA A 479 9.30 20.88 21.11
C ALA A 479 10.72 21.02 21.64
N GLN A 480 10.90 20.70 22.92
CA GLN A 480 12.18 20.71 23.62
C GLN A 480 12.18 19.67 24.71
N LEU A 481 13.28 18.94 24.83
CA LEU A 481 13.54 18.08 25.99
C LEU A 481 14.36 18.88 27.01
N ARG A 482 14.01 18.73 28.30
CA ARG A 482 14.77 19.29 29.42
C ARG A 482 14.85 18.29 30.57
N VAL A 483 15.72 18.57 31.51
CA VAL A 483 15.91 17.74 32.69
C VAL A 483 15.86 18.63 33.93
N TRP A 484 15.00 18.29 34.89
CA TRP A 484 15.04 18.84 36.25
C TRP A 484 16.04 18.03 37.08
N ASP A 485 16.86 18.73 37.86
CA ASP A 485 17.82 18.14 38.75
C ASP A 485 17.33 18.28 40.20
N PHE A 486 16.99 17.15 40.80
CA PHE A 486 16.60 17.05 42.21
C PHE A 486 17.72 16.40 43.05
N GLY A 487 18.97 16.63 42.69
CA GLY A 487 20.16 16.07 43.36
C GLY A 487 20.38 14.59 43.06
N LEU A 488 19.72 13.70 43.78
CA LEU A 488 19.82 12.27 43.54
C LEU A 488 18.93 11.75 42.39
N LYS A 489 18.01 12.56 41.93
CA LYS A 489 17.03 12.18 40.90
C LYS A 489 17.02 13.21 39.74
N ASN A 490 17.19 12.73 38.54
CA ASN A 490 17.03 13.54 37.32
C ASN A 490 15.70 13.18 36.69
N VAL A 491 14.87 14.20 36.35
CA VAL A 491 13.58 14.01 35.73
C VAL A 491 13.57 14.60 34.33
N LEU A 492 13.46 13.75 33.32
CA LEU A 492 13.26 14.15 31.93
C LEU A 492 11.85 14.68 31.74
N PHE A 493 11.70 15.82 31.12
CA PHE A 493 10.39 16.38 30.74
C PHE A 493 10.39 16.98 29.35
N LEU A 494 9.20 17.08 28.78
CA LEU A 494 8.94 17.65 27.48
C LEU A 494 8.37 19.05 27.64
N ARG A 495 8.74 19.97 26.74
CA ARG A 495 8.04 21.25 26.53
C ARG A 495 7.52 21.32 25.11
N LEU A 496 6.34 21.90 24.92
CA LEU A 496 5.74 22.11 23.61
C LEU A 496 5.47 23.60 23.37
N LEU A 497 5.72 24.03 22.15
CA LEU A 497 5.39 25.37 21.67
C LEU A 497 4.05 25.30 20.94
N PHE A 498 3.09 26.09 21.39
CA PHE A 498 1.73 26.17 20.83
C PHE A 498 1.54 27.45 20.04
N LEU A 499 0.87 27.33 18.90
CA LEU A 499 0.42 28.43 18.06
C LEU A 499 -1.12 28.41 17.99
N LYS A 500 -1.74 29.58 18.18
CA LYS A 500 -3.21 29.75 18.04
C LYS A 500 -3.57 29.84 16.55
N VAL A 501 -4.50 29.01 16.09
CA VAL A 501 -5.07 29.02 14.74
C VAL A 501 -6.54 29.44 14.84
N PRO A 502 -6.86 30.68 14.44
CA PRO A 502 -8.23 31.18 14.49
C PRO A 502 -9.09 30.58 13.38
N GLY A 503 -10.42 30.59 13.55
CA GLY A 503 -11.37 30.14 12.54
C GLY A 503 -11.46 28.63 12.31
N CYS A 504 -10.72 27.85 13.10
CA CYS A 504 -10.78 26.39 13.06
C CYS A 504 -11.40 25.83 14.33
N SER A 505 -12.01 24.66 14.19
CA SER A 505 -12.50 23.85 15.32
C SER A 505 -11.94 22.43 15.26
N VAL A 506 -12.08 21.70 16.36
CA VAL A 506 -11.64 20.30 16.42
C VAL A 506 -12.83 19.38 16.14
N LYS A 507 -12.76 18.62 15.04
CA LYS A 507 -13.77 17.62 14.71
C LYS A 507 -13.62 16.34 15.55
N ARG A 508 -12.38 15.92 15.76
CA ARG A 508 -12.05 14.70 16.51
C ARG A 508 -10.68 14.81 17.14
N THR A 509 -10.53 14.25 18.33
CA THR A 509 -9.25 14.13 19.02
C THR A 509 -8.98 12.68 19.40
N VAL A 510 -7.72 12.26 19.26
CA VAL A 510 -7.26 10.92 19.61
C VAL A 510 -5.88 10.99 20.25
N TRP A 511 -5.71 10.34 21.41
CA TRP A 511 -4.41 10.01 21.95
C TRP A 511 -3.93 8.72 21.31
N ASP A 512 -2.78 8.74 20.67
CA ASP A 512 -2.25 7.60 19.94
C ASP A 512 -0.91 7.13 20.50
N HIS A 513 -0.71 5.83 20.40
CA HIS A 513 0.53 5.16 20.76
C HIS A 513 1.29 4.78 19.49
N SER A 514 2.48 4.25 19.67
CA SER A 514 3.29 3.69 18.57
C SER A 514 2.47 2.77 17.63
N PRO A 515 2.68 2.83 16.30
CA PRO A 515 1.89 2.09 15.30
C PRO A 515 1.75 0.58 15.51
N GLU A 516 2.69 -0.06 16.24
CA GLU A 516 2.59 -1.49 16.55
C GLU A 516 1.45 -1.83 17.53
N SER A 517 1.00 -0.88 18.35
CA SER A 517 -0.15 -1.09 19.23
C SER A 517 -1.48 -0.86 18.50
N SER A 518 -1.49 -0.09 17.40
CA SER A 518 -2.66 0.22 16.60
C SER A 518 -3.18 -0.98 15.80
N GLN A 519 -2.34 -1.96 15.45
CA GLN A 519 -2.79 -3.17 14.76
C GLN A 519 -3.71 -4.06 15.62
N LYS A 520 -3.72 -3.87 16.95
CA LYS A 520 -4.62 -4.59 17.86
C LYS A 520 -5.90 -3.83 18.21
N SER A 521 -5.97 -2.52 17.97
CA SER A 521 -7.12 -1.67 18.33
C SER A 521 -8.10 -1.41 17.19
N GLY A 522 -7.77 -1.74 15.95
CA GLY A 522 -8.64 -1.52 14.78
C GLY A 522 -9.96 -2.30 14.78
N LEU A 523 -10.07 -3.34 15.61
CA LEU A 523 -11.31 -4.14 15.76
C LEU A 523 -12.27 -3.58 16.83
N PHE A 524 -11.78 -2.71 17.74
CA PHE A 524 -12.61 -2.18 18.83
C PHE A 524 -13.09 -0.73 18.63
N SER A 525 -12.51 0.03 17.71
CA SER A 525 -12.91 1.43 17.52
C SER A 525 -14.19 1.61 16.68
N GLN A 526 -14.66 0.59 15.97
CA GLN A 526 -15.94 0.63 15.26
C GLN A 526 -17.16 0.30 16.15
N LEU A 527 -16.94 -0.24 17.36
CA LEU A 527 -18.02 -0.58 18.30
C LEU A 527 -18.27 0.49 19.38
N ALA A 528 -17.52 1.59 19.41
CA ALA A 528 -17.60 2.62 20.45
C ALA A 528 -18.51 3.82 20.10
N VAL A 529 -19.31 3.77 19.03
CA VAL A 529 -20.21 4.87 18.64
C VAL A 529 -21.67 4.66 19.09
N SER A 530 -21.95 3.69 19.91
CA SER A 530 -23.27 3.63 20.55
C SER A 530 -23.18 3.00 21.93
N LYS A 531 -23.05 3.83 22.96
CA LYS A 531 -23.67 3.66 24.29
C LYS A 531 -23.16 4.73 25.25
N THR A 532 -23.85 5.83 25.29
CA THR A 532 -23.97 6.64 26.50
C THR A 532 -25.08 6.03 27.37
N PHE A 533 -24.83 6.07 28.70
CA PHE A 533 -25.69 5.74 29.84
C PHE A 533 -25.74 4.27 30.29
N SER A 534 -25.11 3.93 31.36
CA SER A 534 -25.63 3.87 32.74
C SER A 534 -24.65 3.07 33.62
N SER A 535 -24.56 3.52 34.83
CA SER A 535 -23.72 3.08 35.95
C SER A 535 -24.04 1.67 36.45
N ALA A 536 -23.02 1.07 37.05
CA ALA A 536 -23.00 0.18 38.22
C ALA A 536 -22.58 -1.27 38.01
N HIS A 537 -21.64 -1.59 38.84
CA HIS A 537 -21.25 -2.86 39.46
C HIS A 537 -20.03 -3.64 38.92
N LYS A 538 -19.09 -3.73 39.85
CA LYS A 538 -17.84 -4.51 39.86
C LYS A 538 -18.12 -6.00 39.71
N ALA A 539 -17.33 -6.67 38.82
CA ALA A 539 -16.92 -8.04 39.01
C ALA A 539 -15.57 -8.28 38.32
N LYS A 540 -14.60 -8.86 39.05
CA LYS A 540 -13.29 -9.30 38.58
C LYS A 540 -13.45 -10.53 37.68
N PRO A 541 -12.77 -10.65 36.53
CA PRO A 541 -12.54 -11.93 35.90
C PRO A 541 -11.13 -12.47 36.18
N ALA A 542 -11.06 -13.80 36.32
CA ALA A 542 -9.89 -14.60 36.57
C ALA A 542 -8.93 -14.66 35.36
N PRO A 543 -7.64 -15.01 35.58
CA PRO A 543 -6.64 -14.97 34.51
C PRO A 543 -6.75 -16.19 33.60
N VAL A 544 -6.84 -15.95 32.29
CA VAL A 544 -6.74 -16.97 31.25
C VAL A 544 -5.26 -17.09 30.85
N VAL A 545 -4.71 -18.27 31.05
CA VAL A 545 -3.35 -18.65 30.63
C VAL A 545 -3.36 -18.90 29.11
N LEU A 546 -2.68 -18.06 28.36
CA LEU A 546 -2.43 -18.27 26.94
C LEU A 546 -1.04 -18.87 26.73
N LYS A 547 -1.02 -20.09 26.19
CA LYS A 547 0.17 -20.80 25.75
C LYS A 547 0.87 -20.05 24.62
N LYS A 548 2.19 -19.89 24.76
CA LYS A 548 3.12 -19.37 23.75
C LYS A 548 3.10 -20.23 22.49
N VAL A 549 2.94 -19.60 21.34
CA VAL A 549 3.30 -20.13 20.02
C VAL A 549 4.56 -19.40 19.56
N PRO A 550 5.62 -20.09 19.13
CA PRO A 550 6.90 -19.47 18.76
C PRO A 550 6.86 -18.97 17.30
N GLY A 551 7.43 -17.80 17.11
CA GLY A 551 8.18 -17.43 15.93
C GLY A 551 7.43 -16.94 14.70
N CYS A 552 7.18 -15.65 14.63
CA CYS A 552 7.21 -14.94 13.36
C CYS A 552 7.89 -13.58 13.57
N SER A 553 9.19 -13.53 13.33
CA SER A 553 9.94 -12.30 13.32
C SER A 553 9.73 -11.62 11.98
N VAL A 554 9.04 -10.48 11.99
CA VAL A 554 9.01 -9.59 10.83
C VAL A 554 10.36 -8.89 10.75
N LYS A 555 11.22 -9.32 9.83
CA LYS A 555 12.45 -8.63 9.50
C LYS A 555 12.12 -7.27 8.88
N ARG A 556 12.53 -6.23 9.55
CA ARG A 556 12.64 -4.86 9.07
C ARG A 556 13.63 -4.85 7.90
N THR A 557 13.21 -4.49 6.72
CA THR A 557 14.12 -4.28 5.59
C THR A 557 14.78 -2.91 5.78
N ILE A 558 16.02 -2.92 6.26
CA ILE A 558 16.93 -1.79 6.23
C ILE A 558 17.55 -1.80 4.83
N TRP A 559 17.53 -0.66 4.17
CA TRP A 559 18.21 -0.46 2.89
C TRP A 559 19.71 -0.39 3.13
N ASP A 560 20.43 -1.39 2.67
CA ASP A 560 21.86 -1.34 2.53
C ASP A 560 22.22 -1.54 1.05
N HIS A 561 22.93 -0.56 0.51
CA HIS A 561 23.55 -0.65 -0.81
C HIS A 561 24.82 -1.48 -0.68
N SER A 562 24.80 -2.71 -1.11
CA SER A 562 25.95 -3.41 -1.65
C SER A 562 25.53 -4.65 -2.42
N PRO A 563 26.15 -4.94 -3.55
CA PRO A 563 25.79 -6.05 -4.41
C PRO A 563 26.59 -7.29 -4.00
N GLU A 564 25.95 -8.30 -3.48
CA GLU A 564 26.52 -9.64 -3.54
C GLU A 564 25.48 -10.71 -3.85
N SER A 565 25.86 -11.46 -4.85
CA SER A 565 25.24 -12.62 -5.43
C SER A 565 24.97 -13.72 -4.42
N SER A 566 23.78 -14.24 -4.38
CA SER A 566 23.55 -15.62 -3.98
C SER A 566 22.36 -16.20 -4.74
N GLN A 567 22.71 -17.05 -5.68
CA GLN A 567 21.82 -18.00 -6.35
C GLN A 567 21.11 -18.86 -5.32
N LYS A 568 19.79 -18.89 -5.36
CA LYS A 568 19.02 -20.11 -5.13
C LYS A 568 17.82 -20.12 -6.06
N SER A 569 17.97 -20.99 -7.04
CA SER A 569 16.98 -21.51 -7.94
C SER A 569 15.70 -21.97 -7.22
N GLY A 570 14.59 -21.40 -7.57
CA GLY A 570 13.27 -21.90 -7.23
C GLY A 570 12.36 -21.78 -8.43
N LEU A 571 12.36 -22.79 -9.26
CA LEU A 571 11.29 -23.39 -10.07
C LEU A 571 10.00 -22.58 -10.36
N PHE A 572 10.05 -21.35 -10.81
CA PHE A 572 8.83 -20.63 -11.22
C PHE A 572 9.01 -19.62 -12.36
N SER A 573 9.96 -19.89 -13.28
CA SER A 573 10.04 -19.13 -14.55
C SER A 573 9.29 -19.77 -15.72
N GLN A 574 8.25 -20.54 -15.46
CA GLN A 574 7.45 -21.20 -16.51
C GLN A 574 6.02 -20.67 -16.63
N LEU A 575 5.80 -19.39 -16.37
CA LEU A 575 4.70 -18.70 -17.05
C LEU A 575 5.29 -17.97 -18.27
N ALA A 576 5.50 -18.76 -19.31
CA ALA A 576 5.76 -18.37 -20.70
C ALA A 576 6.70 -17.16 -20.88
N VAL A 577 7.99 -17.36 -20.61
CA VAL A 577 9.02 -16.67 -21.40
C VAL A 577 9.93 -17.77 -21.95
N SER A 578 9.74 -18.07 -23.22
CA SER A 578 10.67 -18.91 -23.97
C SER A 578 12.08 -18.36 -23.84
N LYS A 579 12.98 -19.21 -23.33
CA LYS A 579 14.42 -19.00 -23.40
C LYS A 579 14.86 -19.03 -24.87
N THR A 580 15.14 -17.88 -25.41
CA THR A 580 16.20 -17.65 -26.37
C THR A 580 16.43 -16.16 -26.41
N PHE A 581 17.49 -15.68 -25.75
CA PHE A 581 18.35 -14.70 -26.34
C PHE A 581 19.57 -14.45 -25.43
N SER A 582 20.71 -14.40 -26.08
CA SER A 582 22.05 -14.15 -25.62
C SER A 582 22.20 -12.92 -24.72
N SER A 583 23.12 -13.03 -23.79
CA SER A 583 23.74 -12.04 -22.93
C SER A 583 23.79 -10.62 -23.50
N ALA A 584 22.85 -9.78 -23.06
CA ALA A 584 23.03 -8.36 -22.90
C ALA A 584 22.57 -8.04 -21.49
N HIS A 585 23.36 -7.34 -20.72
CA HIS A 585 23.02 -6.91 -19.36
C HIS A 585 21.70 -6.16 -19.40
N LYS A 586 20.60 -6.85 -19.11
CA LYS A 586 19.30 -6.20 -18.86
C LYS A 586 19.38 -5.58 -17.48
N ALA A 587 19.53 -4.27 -17.42
CA ALA A 587 19.19 -3.53 -16.22
C ALA A 587 17.74 -3.91 -15.84
N LYS A 588 17.55 -4.52 -14.67
CA LYS A 588 16.20 -4.72 -14.12
C LYS A 588 15.55 -3.35 -14.00
N PRO A 589 14.30 -3.15 -14.48
CA PRO A 589 13.58 -1.92 -14.19
C PRO A 589 13.57 -1.71 -12.69
N ALA A 590 13.83 -0.47 -12.25
CA ALA A 590 13.85 -0.13 -10.85
C ALA A 590 12.50 -0.53 -10.22
N PRO A 591 12.51 -1.23 -9.08
CA PRO A 591 11.27 -1.69 -8.46
C PRO A 591 10.40 -0.48 -8.10
N VAL A 592 9.13 -0.52 -8.47
CA VAL A 592 8.15 0.46 -8.02
C VAL A 592 7.97 0.27 -6.52
N VAL A 593 8.50 1.19 -5.74
CA VAL A 593 8.29 1.19 -4.29
C VAL A 593 6.88 1.67 -4.00
N LEU A 594 5.94 0.74 -3.84
CA LEU A 594 4.56 1.03 -3.44
C LEU A 594 4.43 1.37 -1.94
N ASN A 595 5.52 1.75 -1.28
CA ASN A 595 5.52 2.12 0.12
C ASN A 595 5.50 3.64 0.27
N SER A 596 4.29 4.20 0.28
CA SER A 596 4.08 5.63 0.50
C SER A 596 4.33 6.10 1.94
N ALA A 597 4.66 5.21 2.86
CA ALA A 597 5.10 5.59 4.20
C ALA A 597 6.54 6.12 4.19
N VAL A 598 7.30 5.84 3.13
CA VAL A 598 8.62 6.45 2.91
C VAL A 598 8.42 7.75 2.16
N LEU A 599 8.33 8.85 2.89
CA LEU A 599 8.37 10.18 2.30
C LEU A 599 9.79 10.40 1.73
N PRO A 600 9.91 10.93 0.50
CA PRO A 600 11.21 11.40 0.04
C PRO A 600 11.67 12.51 0.99
N GLU A 601 12.93 12.46 1.42
CA GLU A 601 13.60 13.48 2.20
C GLU A 601 13.13 13.71 3.65
N GLY A 602 13.13 12.64 4.45
CA GLY A 602 13.38 12.79 5.87
C GLY A 602 14.89 12.63 6.14
N PRO A 603 15.45 13.25 7.18
CA PRO A 603 16.81 12.94 7.57
C PRO A 603 16.88 11.43 7.79
N HIS A 604 17.88 10.77 7.15
CA HIS A 604 18.16 9.38 7.42
C HIS A 604 18.25 9.19 8.92
N VAL A 605 17.47 8.25 9.47
CA VAL A 605 17.59 7.93 10.88
C VAL A 605 19.05 7.50 11.09
N PRO A 606 19.85 8.24 11.90
CA PRO A 606 21.24 7.87 12.09
C PRO A 606 21.30 6.41 12.54
N VAL A 607 22.27 5.64 12.04
CA VAL A 607 22.47 4.25 12.47
C VAL A 607 22.64 4.25 13.99
N GLN A 608 21.63 3.77 14.67
CA GLN A 608 21.51 3.94 16.11
C GLN A 608 22.30 2.85 16.81
N SER A 609 23.05 3.24 17.84
CA SER A 609 23.70 2.29 18.73
C SER A 609 22.64 1.41 19.40
N LEU A 610 22.62 0.12 19.07
CA LEU A 610 21.72 -0.89 19.66
C LEU A 610 21.71 -0.88 21.19
N LYS A 611 22.81 -0.43 21.80
CA LYS A 611 23.01 -0.37 23.26
C LYS A 611 21.97 0.52 23.96
N PHE A 612 21.55 1.62 23.36
CA PHE A 612 20.64 2.59 23.97
C PHE A 612 19.17 2.41 23.57
N LEU A 613 18.89 1.63 22.53
CA LEU A 613 17.51 1.32 22.09
C LEU A 613 16.71 0.52 23.14
N LYS A 614 17.39 -0.06 24.12
CA LYS A 614 16.72 -0.71 25.25
C LYS A 614 16.12 0.28 26.26
N PHE A 615 16.52 1.55 26.23
CA PHE A 615 16.05 2.59 27.13
C PHE A 615 15.17 3.65 26.45
N VAL A 616 15.21 3.72 25.12
CA VAL A 616 14.48 4.73 24.35
C VAL A 616 13.71 4.07 23.20
N ASP A 617 12.44 4.41 23.07
CA ASP A 617 11.64 4.08 21.88
C ASP A 617 11.80 5.21 20.86
N VAL A 618 12.41 4.88 19.73
CA VAL A 618 12.71 5.84 18.65
C VAL A 618 11.71 5.76 17.50
N LYS A 619 10.56 5.15 17.74
CA LYS A 619 9.53 5.03 16.72
C LYS A 619 8.97 6.37 16.31
N GLU A 620 8.62 6.46 15.03
CA GLU A 620 7.96 7.62 14.48
C GLU A 620 6.48 7.60 14.85
N MET A 621 6.03 8.66 15.51
CA MET A 621 4.64 8.85 15.89
C MET A 621 3.99 9.78 14.88
N MET A 622 3.14 9.25 13.99
CA MET A 622 2.41 10.01 12.97
C MET A 622 1.10 9.33 12.60
N LYS A 623 0.13 10.12 12.16
CA LYS A 623 -1.09 9.62 11.51
C LYS A 623 -0.84 9.30 10.04
N GLY A 624 -1.36 8.17 9.59
CA GLY A 624 -1.22 7.70 8.20
C GLY A 624 -2.39 8.09 7.31
N ALA A 625 -2.25 7.80 6.03
CA ALA A 625 -3.28 8.05 5.03
C ALA A 625 -4.53 7.15 5.19
N GLN A 626 -4.42 6.06 5.93
CA GLN A 626 -5.53 5.17 6.28
C GLN A 626 -6.46 5.73 7.38
N ASP A 627 -6.04 6.79 8.06
CA ASP A 627 -6.88 7.45 9.05
C ASP A 627 -8.00 8.23 8.34
N MET A 628 -9.03 8.64 9.10
CA MET A 628 -10.11 9.46 8.56
C MET A 628 -9.54 10.62 7.75
N PRO A 629 -10.04 10.90 6.53
CA PRO A 629 -9.54 11.99 5.70
C PRO A 629 -9.59 13.33 6.42
N GLY A 630 -8.54 14.13 6.25
CA GLY A 630 -8.40 15.47 6.83
C GLY A 630 -7.01 15.72 7.39
N HIS A 631 -6.81 16.95 7.89
CA HIS A 631 -5.53 17.36 8.46
C HIS A 631 -5.45 16.99 9.95
N TRP A 632 -4.77 15.88 10.22
CA TRP A 632 -4.42 15.48 11.57
C TRP A 632 -3.15 16.20 12.02
N LEU A 633 -3.31 17.07 13.00
CA LEU A 633 -2.21 17.86 13.57
C LEU A 633 -1.97 17.48 15.03
N VAL A 634 -0.74 17.65 15.47
CA VAL A 634 -0.39 17.44 16.88
C VAL A 634 -0.89 18.63 17.71
N THR A 635 -1.75 18.34 18.68
CA THR A 635 -2.33 19.33 19.61
C THR A 635 -1.95 19.06 21.07
N GLY A 636 -1.08 18.07 21.28
CA GLY A 636 -0.51 17.76 22.59
C GLY A 636 0.42 16.56 22.50
N ALA A 637 1.24 16.39 23.52
CA ALA A 637 2.10 15.22 23.68
C ALA A 637 2.42 14.99 25.15
N LYS A 638 2.89 13.78 25.45
CA LYS A 638 3.52 13.44 26.73
C LYS A 638 4.62 12.42 26.55
N LEU A 639 5.57 12.43 27.45
CA LEU A 639 6.47 11.30 27.61
C LEU A 639 5.76 10.18 28.38
N ASP A 640 6.23 8.96 28.17
CA ASP A 640 5.70 7.77 28.83
C ASP A 640 6.84 6.77 29.07
N VAL A 641 6.61 5.81 29.95
CA VAL A 641 7.52 4.69 30.15
C VAL A 641 6.83 3.40 29.70
N ASP A 642 7.13 2.93 28.50
CA ASP A 642 6.59 1.69 27.97
C ASP A 642 7.65 0.58 28.04
N LYS A 643 7.35 -0.47 28.80
CA LYS A 643 8.24 -1.63 29.00
C LYS A 643 9.68 -1.24 29.39
N GLY A 644 9.81 -0.21 30.24
CA GLY A 644 11.10 0.30 30.70
C GLY A 644 11.85 1.15 29.68
N LYS A 645 11.20 1.63 28.64
CA LYS A 645 11.74 2.56 27.66
C LYS A 645 11.03 3.90 27.73
N ILE A 646 11.79 4.95 27.55
CA ILE A 646 11.26 6.31 27.35
C ILE A 646 10.55 6.33 26.00
N ALA A 647 9.27 6.63 25.99
CA ALA A 647 8.42 6.66 24.80
C ALA A 647 7.66 7.99 24.69
N LEU A 648 7.12 8.25 23.50
CA LEU A 648 6.21 9.39 23.24
C LEU A 648 4.79 8.88 23.08
N ARG A 649 3.84 9.70 23.54
CA ARG A 649 2.42 9.59 23.19
C ARG A 649 1.94 10.93 22.66
N LEU A 650 1.24 10.92 21.53
CA LEU A 650 0.78 12.14 20.89
C LEU A 650 -0.73 12.26 20.92
N LYS A 651 -1.18 13.49 21.13
CA LYS A 651 -2.56 13.90 20.94
C LYS A 651 -2.70 14.49 19.54
N TYR A 652 -3.48 13.82 18.71
CA TYR A 652 -3.83 14.29 17.38
C TYR A 652 -5.22 14.86 17.38
N SER A 653 -5.38 15.99 16.71
CA SER A 653 -6.70 16.56 16.46
C SER A 653 -6.92 16.70 14.95
N LEU A 654 -8.09 16.26 14.50
CA LEU A 654 -8.57 16.47 13.14
C LEU A 654 -9.27 17.82 13.10
N LEU A 655 -8.74 18.74 12.30
CA LEU A 655 -9.30 20.07 12.15
C LEU A 655 -10.56 20.06 11.28
N HIS A 656 -11.46 20.96 11.64
CA HIS A 656 -12.63 21.35 10.86
C HIS A 656 -12.60 22.87 10.71
N TYR A 657 -12.78 23.37 9.50
CA TYR A 657 -12.72 24.78 9.11
C TYR A 657 -13.98 25.24 8.42
#